data_aa3a6f6c68aad027075452967441328a
#
_entry.id   aa3a6f6c68aad027075452967441328a
#
_cell.length_a   1.000
_cell.length_b   1.000
_cell.length_c   1.000
_cell.angle_alpha   90.00
_cell.angle_beta   90.00
_cell.angle_gamma   90.00
#
_symmetry.space_group_name_H-M   'P 1'
#
loop_
_entity.id
_entity.type
_entity.pdbx_description
1 polymer ?
#
loop_
_entity_poly.entity_id
_entity_poly.type
_entity_poly.pdbx_seq_one_letter_code
_entity_poly.pdbx_strand_id
1 'polypeptide(L)'
;MEIAKENIKKIVDFINSQPNSIVQNLSAENNKFRYRGITEHRTITEYRDEELVRAYLLTKLVNELGYPADRIEIEKQYEAGRPNTITSRIDVIVKDKNDNAFLFIEVKAPDEYAKDSKDEIIEKQLFNLGALEKAQGHSVKYLVLYTLNEETLDDECMVIDYEKIPTFVDWEQVRNATNKLPARYEKAQKVPYIKGSENDLRTNFSTGYITTLQKDLHNVLWGGGGTDDNEVFSSLVNLILAKIQDEDEKEDGERYDFQSLMFEKASDDDFESNETLFERINNLYRKALKEKLYVIDEKELNKSYVVDTKKFSLSKLKYTVQQLENLSFVDGKNSLNGKDILGDFFEGIIRDGFKQTKGQFFTPINIVRFMLYASSADKLAIDRIKNDKVIPYMVDPSAGSGTFLIEYMKFITHTMKYVNTDGGKYNKELGNSRSVRDKVETEWFYPDHRENRWAKDYIYGSEINFNLGTATKVNMILHGDGSTNIFVKDGLLPFTQYEKEQEPNVLRQSLNDTMYKEQNKEIKVNKNFDIIFSNPPFSVDLDKDTKKLVKKSFAYGDKKNSENLFIERYYQLLRENGRLAVVLPESIFDTTENKYIRLFIFKYFKIKAVISLPQLAFSPYTNTKTSILLAQKKTKDEIEVWDKLWAEKSKEYSNLKTRVENIIKVHNGKGNKSRLKTIKDLSEEQERELIKRMLKNYYVVKDNMLSKDELIEKYEQELKELCKHDKATVNLFGYVNTWWVFGEVAKEISYDIFMAEAEEVGYKRTKRTERPRPNDLFRTDDQGNILVDDGIQETILDYMRDIIWE
;
A
#
# COMPACT_ATOMS: atom_id res chain seq x y z
N MET A 1 13.28 -6.30 -23.12
CA MET A 1 14.21 -7.22 -22.40
C MET A 1 14.54 -8.32 -23.36
N GLU A 2 15.78 -8.54 -23.65
CA GLU A 2 16.18 -9.69 -24.48
C GLU A 2 15.98 -10.97 -23.66
N ILE A 3 15.55 -12.04 -24.32
CA ILE A 3 15.42 -13.37 -23.68
C ILE A 3 16.75 -13.72 -23.01
N ALA A 4 16.70 -14.15 -21.75
CA ALA A 4 17.91 -14.50 -21.00
C ALA A 4 18.70 -15.62 -21.70
N LYS A 5 20.03 -15.54 -21.73
CA LYS A 5 20.91 -16.53 -22.42
C LYS A 5 20.64 -17.97 -21.99
N GLU A 6 20.28 -18.20 -20.74
CA GLU A 6 19.93 -19.50 -20.21
C GLU A 6 18.63 -20.03 -20.83
N ASN A 7 17.63 -19.16 -21.00
CA ASN A 7 16.35 -19.52 -21.60
C ASN A 7 16.48 -19.73 -23.13
N ILE A 8 17.32 -18.92 -23.81
CA ILE A 8 17.69 -19.18 -25.21
C ILE A 8 18.21 -20.60 -25.38
N LYS A 9 19.09 -21.03 -24.46
CA LYS A 9 19.64 -22.39 -24.51
C LYS A 9 18.55 -23.45 -24.38
N LYS A 10 17.63 -23.30 -23.45
CA LYS A 10 16.49 -24.22 -23.25
C LYS A 10 15.62 -24.31 -24.50
N ILE A 11 15.30 -23.19 -25.14
CA ILE A 11 14.51 -23.14 -26.37
C ILE A 11 15.25 -23.84 -27.50
N VAL A 12 16.54 -23.56 -27.68
CA VAL A 12 17.38 -24.18 -28.69
C VAL A 12 17.50 -25.71 -28.50
N ASP A 13 17.69 -26.13 -27.24
CA ASP A 13 17.78 -27.55 -26.89
C ASP A 13 16.46 -28.28 -27.19
N PHE A 14 15.30 -27.64 -26.87
CA PHE A 14 13.99 -28.18 -27.20
C PHE A 14 13.84 -28.36 -28.73
N ILE A 15 14.11 -27.32 -29.54
CA ILE A 15 13.98 -27.34 -30.99
C ILE A 15 14.87 -28.44 -31.59
N ASN A 16 16.11 -28.56 -31.13
CA ASN A 16 17.07 -29.54 -31.66
C ASN A 16 16.80 -30.97 -31.19
N SER A 17 16.05 -31.17 -30.12
CA SER A 17 15.68 -32.51 -29.61
C SER A 17 14.55 -33.17 -30.41
N GLN A 18 13.84 -32.44 -31.25
CA GLN A 18 12.64 -32.91 -31.92
C GLN A 18 12.95 -33.81 -33.11
N PRO A 19 12.14 -34.87 -33.35
CA PRO A 19 12.40 -35.85 -34.38
C PRO A 19 12.34 -35.26 -35.80
N ASN A 20 11.44 -34.32 -36.06
CA ASN A 20 11.36 -33.61 -37.33
C ASN A 20 12.08 -32.26 -37.23
N SER A 21 13.34 -32.25 -37.67
CA SER A 21 14.15 -31.03 -37.66
C SER A 21 13.74 -30.10 -38.79
N ILE A 22 12.80 -29.18 -38.50
CA ILE A 22 12.38 -28.16 -39.48
C ILE A 22 13.24 -26.89 -39.38
N VAL A 23 13.98 -26.71 -38.31
CA VAL A 23 14.93 -25.61 -38.10
C VAL A 23 16.34 -26.14 -38.25
N GLN A 24 17.12 -25.58 -39.19
CA GLN A 24 18.48 -26.00 -39.48
C GLN A 24 19.51 -24.97 -39.00
N ASN A 25 20.64 -25.45 -38.51
CA ASN A 25 21.77 -24.64 -38.04
C ASN A 25 21.49 -23.71 -36.82
N LEU A 26 20.44 -24.00 -36.05
CA LEU A 26 20.16 -23.24 -34.83
C LEU A 26 21.13 -23.63 -33.69
N SER A 27 21.86 -22.67 -33.16
CA SER A 27 22.66 -22.85 -31.96
C SER A 27 22.62 -21.57 -31.12
N ALA A 28 22.87 -21.69 -29.85
CA ALA A 28 22.89 -20.53 -28.91
C ALA A 28 23.96 -19.47 -29.27
N GLU A 29 24.96 -19.85 -30.09
CA GLU A 29 26.09 -19.00 -30.50
C GLU A 29 25.95 -18.50 -31.96
N ASN A 30 25.04 -19.10 -32.76
CA ASN A 30 24.89 -18.81 -34.17
C ASN A 30 23.57 -18.11 -34.46
N ASN A 31 23.62 -16.86 -34.84
CA ASN A 31 22.46 -16.01 -35.14
C ASN A 31 21.82 -16.30 -36.53
N LYS A 32 22.21 -17.36 -37.24
CA LYS A 32 21.68 -17.65 -38.56
C LYS A 32 21.17 -19.09 -38.65
N PHE A 33 19.89 -19.23 -38.86
CA PHE A 33 19.26 -20.52 -39.09
C PHE A 33 18.32 -20.46 -40.32
N ARG A 34 17.86 -21.62 -40.80
CA ARG A 34 16.96 -21.74 -41.92
C ARG A 34 15.84 -22.73 -41.61
N TYR A 35 14.68 -22.50 -42.23
CA TYR A 35 13.57 -23.43 -42.17
C TYR A 35 13.65 -24.46 -43.29
N ARG A 36 13.17 -25.68 -43.05
CA ARG A 36 13.09 -26.77 -44.02
C ARG A 36 11.65 -27.23 -44.18
N GLY A 37 11.18 -27.31 -45.46
CA GLY A 37 9.84 -27.79 -45.75
C GLY A 37 8.71 -26.81 -45.50
N ILE A 38 9.01 -25.58 -45.14
CA ILE A 38 8.09 -24.47 -44.91
C ILE A 38 8.23 -23.50 -46.07
N THR A 39 7.12 -22.87 -46.49
CA THR A 39 7.14 -21.83 -47.53
C THR A 39 7.50 -20.47 -46.88
N GLU A 40 8.68 -19.94 -47.25
CA GLU A 40 9.16 -18.65 -46.82
C GLU A 40 8.90 -17.59 -47.88
N HIS A 41 8.10 -16.56 -47.60
CA HIS A 41 7.90 -15.41 -48.48
C HIS A 41 9.03 -14.36 -48.34
N ARG A 42 9.83 -14.46 -47.30
CA ARG A 42 11.02 -13.65 -47.07
C ARG A 42 12.11 -14.49 -46.42
N THR A 43 13.33 -14.35 -46.94
CA THR A 43 14.52 -14.96 -46.33
C THR A 43 14.90 -14.20 -45.07
N ILE A 44 14.89 -14.88 -43.94
CA ILE A 44 15.25 -14.31 -42.62
C ILE A 44 16.77 -14.45 -42.49
N THR A 45 17.45 -13.32 -42.32
CA THR A 45 18.92 -13.27 -42.31
C THR A 45 19.52 -13.05 -40.93
N GLU A 46 18.74 -12.53 -39.99
CA GLU A 46 19.20 -12.20 -38.64
C GLU A 46 18.21 -12.71 -37.59
N TYR A 47 18.78 -13.27 -36.55
CA TYR A 47 18.09 -13.73 -35.36
C TYR A 47 17.60 -12.56 -34.50
N ARG A 48 16.34 -12.61 -34.12
CA ARG A 48 15.70 -11.75 -33.09
C ARG A 48 14.93 -12.65 -32.14
N ASP A 49 14.59 -12.16 -30.96
CA ASP A 49 13.84 -12.92 -29.97
C ASP A 49 12.49 -13.44 -30.51
N GLU A 50 11.76 -12.62 -31.29
CA GLU A 50 10.53 -13.01 -31.98
C GLU A 50 10.76 -14.20 -32.94
N GLU A 51 11.87 -14.22 -33.65
CA GLU A 51 12.20 -15.31 -34.57
C GLU A 51 12.52 -16.64 -33.86
N LEU A 52 13.10 -16.58 -32.66
CA LEU A 52 13.28 -17.75 -31.80
C LEU A 52 11.94 -18.29 -31.30
N VAL A 53 11.02 -17.42 -30.89
CA VAL A 53 9.65 -17.81 -30.51
C VAL A 53 8.93 -18.46 -31.72
N ARG A 54 9.08 -17.88 -32.91
CA ARG A 54 8.55 -18.43 -34.16
C ARG A 54 9.13 -19.81 -34.45
N ALA A 55 10.44 -19.99 -34.34
CA ALA A 55 11.10 -21.27 -34.56
C ALA A 55 10.60 -22.34 -33.57
N TYR A 56 10.40 -21.98 -32.33
CA TYR A 56 9.79 -22.82 -31.31
C TYR A 56 8.36 -23.22 -31.66
N LEU A 57 7.51 -22.24 -32.01
CA LEU A 57 6.13 -22.49 -32.44
C LEU A 57 6.05 -23.41 -33.62
N LEU A 58 6.83 -23.16 -34.69
CA LEU A 58 6.85 -23.97 -35.91
C LEU A 58 7.27 -25.42 -35.61
N THR A 59 8.27 -25.60 -34.77
CA THR A 59 8.71 -26.91 -34.29
C THR A 59 7.59 -27.65 -33.57
N LYS A 60 6.85 -26.97 -32.71
CA LYS A 60 5.71 -27.52 -32.00
C LYS A 60 4.53 -27.85 -32.89
N LEU A 61 4.18 -26.94 -33.81
CA LEU A 61 3.13 -27.18 -34.80
C LEU A 61 3.35 -28.48 -35.57
N VAL A 62 4.61 -28.75 -35.99
CA VAL A 62 4.92 -29.93 -36.77
C VAL A 62 5.07 -31.20 -35.91
N ASN A 63 5.78 -31.14 -34.81
CA ASN A 63 6.15 -32.33 -34.02
C ASN A 63 5.10 -32.73 -32.98
N GLU A 64 4.46 -31.77 -32.32
CA GLU A 64 3.49 -32.06 -31.27
C GLU A 64 2.05 -31.99 -31.79
N LEU A 65 1.73 -30.95 -32.58
CA LEU A 65 0.36 -30.70 -33.02
C LEU A 65 0.05 -31.35 -34.38
N GLY A 66 1.06 -31.94 -35.06
CA GLY A 66 0.92 -32.80 -36.21
C GLY A 66 0.57 -32.11 -37.55
N TYR A 67 0.82 -30.80 -37.67
CA TYR A 67 0.62 -30.09 -38.93
C TYR A 67 1.72 -30.41 -39.95
N PRO A 68 1.40 -30.66 -41.25
CA PRO A 68 2.41 -30.84 -42.24
C PRO A 68 3.24 -29.59 -42.50
N ALA A 69 4.56 -29.72 -42.57
CA ALA A 69 5.45 -28.55 -42.77
C ALA A 69 5.20 -27.83 -44.11
N ASP A 70 4.84 -28.61 -45.17
CA ASP A 70 4.51 -28.09 -46.49
C ASP A 70 3.18 -27.30 -46.54
N ARG A 71 2.42 -27.31 -45.47
CA ARG A 71 1.19 -26.51 -45.29
C ARG A 71 1.39 -25.27 -44.44
N ILE A 72 2.61 -24.95 -44.07
CA ILE A 72 2.96 -23.79 -43.29
C ILE A 72 3.65 -22.75 -44.19
N GLU A 73 3.15 -21.53 -44.13
CA GLU A 73 3.75 -20.36 -44.78
C GLU A 73 4.15 -19.33 -43.71
N ILE A 74 5.29 -18.64 -43.93
CA ILE A 74 5.78 -17.60 -43.06
C ILE A 74 6.04 -16.29 -43.79
N GLU A 75 5.87 -15.16 -43.10
CA GLU A 75 6.15 -13.80 -43.59
C GLU A 75 5.35 -13.44 -44.87
N LYS A 76 4.08 -13.90 -44.98
CA LYS A 76 3.23 -13.53 -46.12
C LYS A 76 2.87 -12.04 -46.05
N GLN A 77 3.07 -11.36 -47.21
CA GLN A 77 2.89 -9.92 -47.35
C GLN A 77 1.52 -9.58 -47.92
N TYR A 78 0.93 -8.49 -47.40
CA TYR A 78 -0.33 -7.89 -47.85
C TYR A 78 -0.10 -6.43 -48.16
N GLU A 79 -0.61 -5.98 -49.30
CA GLU A 79 -0.58 -4.56 -49.71
C GLU A 79 -1.95 -3.95 -49.49
N ALA A 80 -2.03 -2.86 -48.72
CA ALA A 80 -3.25 -2.13 -48.46
C ALA A 80 -3.03 -0.62 -48.63
N GLY A 81 -4.10 0.09 -49.08
CA GLY A 81 -4.12 1.55 -49.19
C GLY A 81 -3.91 2.09 -50.61
N ARG A 82 -4.58 3.24 -50.89
CA ARG A 82 -4.37 4.08 -52.07
C ARG A 82 -4.47 5.54 -51.61
N PRO A 83 -3.57 6.49 -51.98
CA PRO A 83 -2.47 6.37 -52.97
C PRO A 83 -1.16 5.83 -52.37
N ASN A 84 -1.00 5.72 -51.04
CA ASN A 84 0.21 5.15 -50.42
C ASN A 84 -0.04 3.73 -50.01
N THR A 85 0.70 2.78 -50.62
CA THR A 85 0.62 1.38 -50.27
C THR A 85 1.41 1.11 -48.99
N ILE A 86 0.74 0.59 -47.98
CA ILE A 86 1.37 0.08 -46.77
C ILE A 86 1.49 -1.42 -46.90
N THR A 87 2.69 -1.97 -46.77
CA THR A 87 2.95 -3.41 -46.76
C THR A 87 2.94 -3.88 -45.31
N SER A 88 1.99 -4.74 -44.96
CA SER A 88 1.90 -5.43 -43.67
C SER A 88 2.14 -6.93 -43.89
N ARG A 89 2.54 -7.63 -42.85
CA ARG A 89 2.88 -9.05 -42.91
C ARG A 89 2.24 -9.80 -41.76
N ILE A 90 1.94 -11.06 -42.01
CA ILE A 90 1.58 -12.04 -40.97
C ILE A 90 2.72 -13.03 -40.78
N ASP A 91 2.99 -13.40 -39.55
CA ASP A 91 4.14 -14.22 -39.19
C ASP A 91 4.00 -15.67 -39.66
N VAL A 92 2.87 -16.31 -39.39
CA VAL A 92 2.65 -17.73 -39.72
C VAL A 92 1.23 -17.96 -40.20
N ILE A 93 1.10 -18.71 -41.30
CA ILE A 93 -0.19 -19.25 -41.78
C ILE A 93 -0.08 -20.76 -41.80
N VAL A 94 -1.01 -21.48 -41.21
CA VAL A 94 -1.18 -22.92 -41.36
C VAL A 94 -2.38 -23.16 -42.27
N LYS A 95 -2.16 -23.79 -43.43
CA LYS A 95 -3.19 -24.03 -44.45
C LYS A 95 -3.88 -25.38 -44.29
N ASP A 96 -5.17 -25.41 -44.57
CA ASP A 96 -5.96 -26.63 -44.69
C ASP A 96 -5.74 -27.31 -46.07
N LYS A 97 -6.49 -28.38 -46.32
CA LYS A 97 -6.43 -29.12 -47.61
C LYS A 97 -6.91 -28.33 -48.83
N ASN A 98 -7.67 -27.24 -48.60
CA ASN A 98 -8.26 -26.38 -49.62
C ASN A 98 -7.48 -25.07 -49.78
N ASP A 99 -6.27 -25.00 -49.24
CA ASP A 99 -5.41 -23.81 -49.22
C ASP A 99 -6.01 -22.61 -48.43
N ASN A 100 -7.02 -22.83 -47.58
CA ASN A 100 -7.53 -21.83 -46.68
C ASN A 100 -6.65 -21.74 -45.43
N ALA A 101 -6.60 -20.55 -44.79
CA ALA A 101 -5.87 -20.33 -43.54
C ALA A 101 -6.64 -20.97 -42.37
N PHE A 102 -6.18 -22.12 -41.91
CA PHE A 102 -6.72 -22.75 -40.69
C PHE A 102 -6.26 -22.04 -39.44
N LEU A 103 -4.96 -21.70 -39.32
CA LEU A 103 -4.41 -20.83 -38.31
C LEU A 103 -3.75 -19.62 -38.97
N PHE A 104 -4.06 -18.43 -38.49
CA PHE A 104 -3.51 -17.16 -38.93
C PHE A 104 -2.87 -16.50 -37.75
N ILE A 105 -1.55 -16.60 -37.61
CA ILE A 105 -0.84 -16.40 -36.34
C ILE A 105 0.09 -15.20 -36.44
N GLU A 106 -0.06 -14.30 -35.48
CA GLU A 106 0.90 -13.27 -35.17
C GLU A 106 1.73 -13.71 -33.96
N VAL A 107 3.05 -13.67 -34.07
CA VAL A 107 4.01 -14.07 -33.05
C VAL A 107 4.63 -12.82 -32.44
N LYS A 108 4.83 -12.81 -31.15
CA LYS A 108 5.54 -11.76 -30.46
C LYS A 108 6.62 -12.34 -29.56
N ALA A 109 7.73 -11.63 -29.42
CA ALA A 109 8.69 -11.91 -28.36
C ALA A 109 8.02 -11.69 -26.98
N PRO A 110 8.41 -12.41 -25.93
CA PRO A 110 7.78 -12.29 -24.61
C PRO A 110 7.72 -10.85 -24.09
N ASP A 111 8.77 -10.08 -24.33
CA ASP A 111 8.86 -8.70 -23.89
C ASP A 111 8.01 -7.73 -24.75
N GLU A 112 7.84 -7.99 -26.06
CA GLU A 112 6.95 -7.24 -26.94
C GLU A 112 5.49 -7.59 -26.63
N TYR A 113 5.16 -8.89 -26.47
CA TYR A 113 3.85 -9.35 -26.01
C TYR A 113 3.46 -8.73 -24.68
N ALA A 114 4.45 -8.50 -23.85
CA ALA A 114 4.30 -7.84 -22.57
C ALA A 114 4.14 -6.32 -22.68
N LYS A 115 4.71 -5.61 -23.60
CA LYS A 115 4.72 -4.13 -23.70
C LYS A 115 3.60 -3.57 -24.57
N ASP A 116 3.18 -4.32 -25.60
CA ASP A 116 2.26 -3.82 -26.60
C ASP A 116 0.80 -4.11 -26.21
N SER A 117 -0.11 -3.21 -26.58
CA SER A 117 -1.55 -3.43 -26.37
C SER A 117 -2.02 -4.64 -27.19
N LYS A 118 -2.50 -5.70 -26.52
CA LYS A 118 -3.03 -6.89 -27.18
C LYS A 118 -4.18 -6.57 -28.12
N ASP A 119 -5.08 -5.68 -27.70
CA ASP A 119 -6.22 -5.25 -28.54
C ASP A 119 -5.76 -4.54 -29.81
N GLU A 120 -4.71 -3.71 -29.73
CA GLU A 120 -4.14 -3.07 -30.92
C GLU A 120 -3.51 -4.08 -31.89
N ILE A 121 -2.81 -5.10 -31.38
CA ILE A 121 -2.22 -6.16 -32.22
C ILE A 121 -3.34 -6.99 -32.86
N ILE A 122 -4.35 -7.39 -32.09
CA ILE A 122 -5.50 -8.16 -32.56
C ILE A 122 -6.24 -7.40 -33.66
N GLU A 123 -6.54 -6.11 -33.45
CA GLU A 123 -7.21 -5.30 -34.46
C GLU A 123 -6.36 -5.13 -35.72
N LYS A 124 -5.14 -4.58 -35.55
CA LYS A 124 -4.34 -4.09 -36.67
C LYS A 124 -3.64 -5.22 -37.43
N GLN A 125 -3.18 -6.27 -36.76
CA GLN A 125 -2.38 -7.33 -37.33
C GLN A 125 -3.20 -8.61 -37.59
N LEU A 126 -4.19 -8.93 -36.78
CA LEU A 126 -4.99 -10.15 -37.01
C LEU A 126 -6.28 -9.86 -37.75
N PHE A 127 -7.18 -9.04 -37.26
CA PHE A 127 -8.46 -8.79 -37.94
C PHE A 127 -8.28 -8.10 -39.30
N ASN A 128 -7.43 -7.06 -39.37
CA ASN A 128 -7.21 -6.32 -40.59
C ASN A 128 -6.53 -7.20 -41.67
N LEU A 129 -5.50 -7.98 -41.29
CA LEU A 129 -4.81 -8.86 -42.23
C LEU A 129 -5.66 -10.09 -42.60
N GLY A 130 -6.42 -10.63 -41.63
CA GLY A 130 -7.40 -11.71 -41.89
C GLY A 130 -8.48 -11.31 -42.90
N ALA A 131 -8.94 -10.04 -42.82
CA ALA A 131 -9.85 -9.49 -43.81
C ALA A 131 -9.22 -9.38 -45.22
N LEU A 132 -7.93 -9.03 -45.30
CA LEU A 132 -7.18 -8.99 -46.57
C LEU A 132 -6.98 -10.40 -47.14
N GLU A 133 -6.69 -11.43 -46.33
CA GLU A 133 -6.60 -12.83 -46.79
C GLU A 133 -7.95 -13.30 -47.35
N LYS A 134 -9.05 -12.96 -46.64
CA LYS A 134 -10.40 -13.28 -47.10
C LYS A 134 -10.76 -12.56 -48.43
N ALA A 135 -10.30 -11.33 -48.61
CA ALA A 135 -10.47 -10.60 -49.87
C ALA A 135 -9.69 -11.20 -51.05
N GLN A 136 -8.64 -11.98 -50.81
CA GLN A 136 -7.92 -12.76 -51.79
C GLN A 136 -8.62 -14.08 -52.15
N GLY A 137 -9.73 -14.40 -51.56
CA GLY A 137 -10.54 -15.60 -51.83
C GLY A 137 -10.23 -16.81 -50.93
N HIS A 138 -9.40 -16.66 -49.91
CA HIS A 138 -9.08 -17.69 -48.92
C HIS A 138 -9.86 -17.44 -47.62
N SER A 139 -10.51 -18.47 -47.06
CA SER A 139 -11.14 -18.34 -45.76
C SER A 139 -10.07 -18.39 -44.65
N VAL A 140 -10.36 -17.72 -43.52
CA VAL A 140 -9.54 -17.77 -42.31
C VAL A 140 -10.42 -18.34 -41.21
N LYS A 141 -9.95 -19.39 -40.51
CA LYS A 141 -10.72 -20.02 -39.45
C LYS A 141 -10.39 -19.47 -38.09
N TYR A 142 -9.13 -19.48 -37.72
CA TYR A 142 -8.68 -18.98 -36.42
C TYR A 142 -7.65 -17.87 -36.57
N LEU A 143 -7.86 -16.77 -35.87
CA LEU A 143 -6.85 -15.73 -35.61
C LEU A 143 -6.14 -16.06 -34.31
N VAL A 144 -4.81 -16.03 -34.32
CA VAL A 144 -4.02 -16.42 -33.15
C VAL A 144 -2.99 -15.34 -32.84
N LEU A 145 -2.98 -14.87 -31.61
CA LEU A 145 -1.87 -14.13 -31.03
C LEU A 145 -1.07 -15.08 -30.16
N TYR A 146 0.24 -15.19 -30.38
CA TYR A 146 1.10 -16.20 -29.78
C TYR A 146 2.39 -15.61 -29.22
N THR A 147 2.77 -16.09 -28.05
CA THR A 147 4.11 -15.99 -27.46
C THR A 147 4.41 -17.25 -26.65
N LEU A 148 5.57 -17.31 -26.02
CA LEU A 148 5.89 -18.34 -25.03
C LEU A 148 6.33 -17.71 -23.72
N ASN A 149 6.14 -18.42 -22.62
CA ASN A 149 6.78 -18.09 -21.37
C ASN A 149 8.27 -18.49 -21.45
N GLU A 150 9.16 -17.52 -21.36
CA GLU A 150 10.60 -17.75 -21.54
C GLU A 150 11.25 -18.62 -20.45
N GLU A 151 10.63 -18.71 -19.26
CA GLU A 151 11.16 -19.49 -18.13
C GLU A 151 10.69 -20.94 -18.16
N THR A 152 9.39 -21.16 -18.42
CA THR A 152 8.74 -22.48 -18.39
C THR A 152 8.62 -23.14 -19.75
N LEU A 153 8.76 -22.37 -20.82
CA LEU A 153 8.49 -22.75 -22.25
C LEU A 153 7.02 -23.12 -22.53
N ASP A 154 6.11 -22.71 -21.66
CA ASP A 154 4.68 -22.90 -21.90
C ASP A 154 4.16 -21.93 -22.96
N ASP A 155 3.21 -22.41 -23.76
CA ASP A 155 2.52 -21.58 -24.74
C ASP A 155 1.67 -20.52 -24.05
N GLU A 156 1.77 -19.30 -24.52
CA GLU A 156 0.80 -18.25 -24.26
C GLU A 156 0.13 -17.87 -25.56
N CYS A 157 -1.14 -18.24 -25.72
CA CYS A 157 -1.86 -17.90 -26.92
C CYS A 157 -3.31 -17.51 -26.66
N MET A 158 -3.80 -16.69 -27.58
CA MET A 158 -5.20 -16.33 -27.69
C MET A 158 -5.68 -16.76 -29.08
N VAL A 159 -6.61 -17.72 -29.14
CA VAL A 159 -7.14 -18.28 -30.39
C VAL A 159 -8.60 -17.84 -30.56
N ILE A 160 -8.87 -17.02 -31.56
CA ILE A 160 -10.18 -16.43 -31.86
C ILE A 160 -10.79 -17.16 -33.07
N ASP A 161 -12.03 -17.64 -32.95
CA ASP A 161 -12.77 -18.24 -34.08
C ASP A 161 -13.27 -17.12 -35.00
N TYR A 162 -12.54 -16.85 -36.09
CA TYR A 162 -12.82 -15.76 -37.03
C TYR A 162 -14.05 -16.04 -37.92
N GLU A 163 -14.48 -17.29 -38.04
CA GLU A 163 -15.73 -17.63 -38.74
C GLU A 163 -16.95 -17.18 -37.92
N LYS A 164 -16.86 -17.29 -36.59
CA LYS A 164 -17.90 -16.88 -35.65
C LYS A 164 -17.83 -15.41 -35.28
N ILE A 165 -16.62 -14.84 -35.23
CA ILE A 165 -16.33 -13.48 -34.83
C ILE A 165 -15.61 -12.76 -35.97
N PRO A 166 -16.33 -12.26 -36.97
CA PRO A 166 -15.71 -11.80 -38.22
C PRO A 166 -15.16 -10.38 -38.15
N THR A 167 -15.48 -9.61 -37.12
CA THR A 167 -14.99 -8.22 -36.94
C THR A 167 -14.40 -7.98 -35.58
N PHE A 168 -13.52 -6.98 -35.48
CA PHE A 168 -12.96 -6.58 -34.18
C PHE A 168 -14.04 -6.04 -33.24
N VAL A 169 -15.08 -5.36 -33.79
CA VAL A 169 -16.22 -4.87 -32.98
C VAL A 169 -16.98 -6.03 -32.33
N ASP A 170 -17.23 -7.12 -33.08
CA ASP A 170 -17.86 -8.33 -32.54
C ASP A 170 -16.98 -8.94 -31.45
N TRP A 171 -15.64 -8.96 -31.66
CA TRP A 171 -14.69 -9.42 -30.67
C TRP A 171 -14.74 -8.62 -29.35
N GLU A 172 -14.77 -7.31 -29.43
CA GLU A 172 -14.87 -6.47 -28.23
C GLU A 172 -16.11 -6.75 -27.39
N GLN A 173 -17.21 -7.16 -28.02
CA GLN A 173 -18.47 -7.47 -27.33
C GLN A 173 -18.45 -8.82 -26.62
N VAL A 174 -17.92 -9.86 -27.29
CA VAL A 174 -18.03 -11.23 -26.78
C VAL A 174 -16.77 -11.75 -26.10
N ARG A 175 -15.58 -11.26 -26.50
CA ARG A 175 -14.27 -11.66 -25.95
C ARG A 175 -14.07 -13.18 -25.86
N ASN A 176 -14.59 -13.95 -26.83
CA ASN A 176 -14.48 -15.41 -26.86
C ASN A 176 -13.17 -15.85 -27.48
N ALA A 177 -12.22 -16.34 -26.66
CA ALA A 177 -10.96 -16.90 -27.10
C ALA A 177 -10.63 -18.17 -26.33
N THR A 178 -9.98 -19.12 -27.00
CA THR A 178 -9.40 -20.29 -26.35
C THR A 178 -7.92 -20.03 -26.05
N ASN A 179 -7.36 -20.77 -25.10
CA ASN A 179 -6.02 -20.57 -24.54
C ASN A 179 -4.99 -21.60 -24.99
N LYS A 180 -5.35 -22.49 -25.93
CA LYS A 180 -4.44 -23.48 -26.50
C LYS A 180 -4.60 -23.56 -28.00
N LEU A 181 -3.49 -23.81 -28.69
CA LEU A 181 -3.48 -24.11 -30.12
C LEU A 181 -4.20 -25.44 -30.37
N PRO A 182 -5.12 -25.52 -31.35
CA PRO A 182 -5.76 -26.80 -31.73
C PRO A 182 -4.76 -27.76 -32.30
N ALA A 183 -4.92 -29.06 -32.06
CA ALA A 183 -4.22 -30.10 -32.75
C ALA A 183 -4.66 -30.13 -34.24
N ARG A 184 -3.99 -30.92 -35.05
CA ARG A 184 -4.13 -30.95 -36.50
C ARG A 184 -5.57 -30.87 -36.99
N TYR A 185 -5.99 -29.67 -37.43
CA TYR A 185 -7.32 -29.37 -37.98
C TYR A 185 -8.51 -29.67 -37.04
N GLU A 186 -8.25 -29.85 -35.78
CA GLU A 186 -9.27 -30.00 -34.75
C GLU A 186 -9.90 -28.65 -34.37
N LYS A 187 -11.00 -28.70 -33.63
CA LYS A 187 -11.63 -27.52 -33.11
C LYS A 187 -10.81 -26.98 -31.93
N ALA A 188 -10.59 -25.67 -31.91
CA ALA A 188 -9.98 -25.02 -30.77
C ALA A 188 -10.86 -25.18 -29.52
N GLN A 189 -10.28 -25.57 -28.43
CA GLN A 189 -10.97 -25.76 -27.13
C GLN A 189 -10.29 -24.97 -26.05
N LYS A 190 -11.05 -24.43 -25.16
CA LYS A 190 -10.50 -23.80 -23.93
C LYS A 190 -10.30 -24.88 -22.88
N VAL A 191 -9.07 -25.04 -22.44
CA VAL A 191 -8.73 -25.95 -21.34
C VAL A 191 -8.97 -25.21 -20.02
N PRO A 192 -9.85 -25.73 -19.15
CA PRO A 192 -10.12 -25.09 -17.88
C PRO A 192 -8.91 -25.18 -16.93
N TYR A 193 -8.76 -24.18 -16.07
CA TYR A 193 -7.78 -24.19 -14.97
C TYR A 193 -8.33 -25.04 -13.82
N ILE A 194 -7.51 -26.00 -13.36
CA ILE A 194 -7.84 -26.97 -12.32
C ILE A 194 -6.70 -27.05 -11.33
N LYS A 195 -7.00 -26.88 -10.03
CA LYS A 195 -6.01 -26.89 -8.96
C LYS A 195 -5.25 -28.22 -8.89
N GLY A 196 -3.92 -28.15 -8.81
CA GLY A 196 -3.04 -29.32 -8.73
C GLY A 196 -2.88 -30.11 -10.04
N SER A 197 -3.43 -29.63 -11.16
CA SER A 197 -3.28 -30.26 -12.48
C SER A 197 -2.12 -29.66 -13.29
N GLU A 198 -1.85 -30.24 -14.48
CA GLU A 198 -0.90 -29.66 -15.45
C GLU A 198 -1.37 -28.28 -15.97
N ASN A 199 -2.67 -27.98 -15.88
CA ASN A 199 -3.25 -26.67 -16.23
C ASN A 199 -3.72 -25.95 -14.99
N ASP A 200 -2.85 -25.80 -14.00
CA ASP A 200 -3.09 -25.01 -12.80
C ASP A 200 -2.72 -23.54 -13.02
N LEU A 201 -3.00 -22.71 -12.01
CA LEU A 201 -2.66 -21.30 -12.00
C LEU A 201 -1.14 -21.10 -11.93
N ARG A 202 -0.66 -20.07 -12.59
CA ARG A 202 0.75 -19.69 -12.54
C ARG A 202 1.09 -19.07 -11.23
N THR A 203 2.19 -19.47 -10.63
CA THR A 203 2.73 -18.94 -9.39
C THR A 203 3.97 -18.07 -9.58
N ASN A 204 4.60 -18.11 -10.76
CA ASN A 204 5.80 -17.32 -11.09
C ASN A 204 5.48 -16.28 -12.18
N PHE A 205 5.86 -15.04 -11.94
CA PHE A 205 5.64 -13.91 -12.86
C PHE A 205 6.89 -13.07 -13.00
N SER A 206 7.15 -12.58 -14.21
CA SER A 206 8.16 -11.53 -14.40
C SER A 206 7.57 -10.14 -14.06
N THR A 207 8.42 -9.23 -13.62
CA THR A 207 8.03 -7.82 -13.39
C THR A 207 7.48 -7.18 -14.66
N GLY A 208 8.03 -7.56 -15.85
CA GLY A 208 7.57 -7.08 -17.15
C GLY A 208 6.13 -7.49 -17.43
N TYR A 209 5.80 -8.77 -17.21
CA TYR A 209 4.43 -9.28 -17.39
C TYR A 209 3.40 -8.52 -16.55
N ILE A 210 3.67 -8.35 -15.25
CA ILE A 210 2.75 -7.66 -14.34
C ILE A 210 2.61 -6.17 -14.66
N THR A 211 3.70 -5.50 -15.07
CA THR A 211 3.63 -4.10 -15.51
C THR A 211 2.74 -3.92 -16.73
N THR A 212 2.76 -4.89 -17.64
CA THR A 212 1.91 -4.87 -18.84
C THR A 212 0.47 -5.19 -18.51
N LEU A 213 0.23 -6.19 -17.68
CA LEU A 213 -1.10 -6.50 -17.19
C LEU A 213 -1.76 -5.26 -16.56
N GLN A 214 -1.02 -4.50 -15.77
CA GLN A 214 -1.49 -3.23 -15.20
C GLN A 214 -1.86 -2.22 -16.30
N LYS A 215 -1.03 -2.06 -17.32
CA LYS A 215 -1.30 -1.14 -18.42
C LYS A 215 -2.50 -1.59 -19.26
N ASP A 216 -2.60 -2.86 -19.58
CA ASP A 216 -3.70 -3.42 -20.37
C ASP A 216 -5.03 -3.29 -19.64
N LEU A 217 -5.07 -3.65 -18.36
CA LEU A 217 -6.25 -3.42 -17.53
C LEU A 217 -6.59 -1.93 -17.45
N HIS A 218 -5.60 -1.08 -17.23
CA HIS A 218 -5.82 0.37 -17.20
C HIS A 218 -6.40 0.87 -18.53
N ASN A 219 -5.80 0.53 -19.65
CA ASN A 219 -6.22 1.03 -20.97
C ASN A 219 -7.65 0.59 -21.35
N VAL A 220 -8.01 -0.66 -21.08
CA VAL A 220 -9.34 -1.18 -21.41
C VAL A 220 -10.39 -0.72 -20.42
N LEU A 221 -10.09 -0.75 -19.13
CA LEU A 221 -11.07 -0.42 -18.09
C LEU A 221 -11.34 1.08 -17.99
N TRP A 222 -10.32 1.92 -18.14
CA TRP A 222 -10.43 3.39 -18.14
C TRP A 222 -10.64 3.97 -19.55
N GLY A 223 -10.39 3.21 -20.61
CA GLY A 223 -10.66 3.62 -22.00
C GLY A 223 -12.15 3.78 -22.28
N GLY A 224 -12.50 4.76 -23.16
CA GLY A 224 -13.87 4.97 -23.60
C GLY A 224 -14.69 6.06 -22.90
N GLY A 225 -14.09 6.80 -21.94
CA GLY A 225 -14.58 8.13 -21.52
C GLY A 225 -15.93 8.21 -20.78
N GLY A 226 -16.45 7.14 -20.22
CA GLY A 226 -17.77 7.16 -19.56
C GLY A 226 -17.84 6.52 -18.18
N THR A 227 -16.75 5.97 -17.68
CA THR A 227 -16.71 5.27 -16.40
C THR A 227 -16.02 6.14 -15.34
N ASP A 228 -16.60 6.23 -14.14
CA ASP A 228 -15.96 6.89 -13.00
C ASP A 228 -14.76 6.06 -12.55
N ASP A 229 -13.60 6.72 -12.37
CA ASP A 229 -12.36 6.05 -11.95
C ASP A 229 -12.54 5.26 -10.65
N ASN A 230 -13.34 5.78 -9.70
CA ASN A 230 -13.62 5.06 -8.46
C ASN A 230 -14.43 3.78 -8.69
N GLU A 231 -15.30 3.75 -9.67
CA GLU A 231 -16.09 2.59 -10.03
C GLU A 231 -15.22 1.49 -10.66
N VAL A 232 -14.33 1.88 -11.57
CA VAL A 232 -13.35 0.94 -12.17
C VAL A 232 -12.45 0.36 -11.09
N PHE A 233 -11.92 1.20 -10.21
CA PHE A 233 -11.10 0.78 -9.09
C PHE A 233 -11.85 -0.22 -8.19
N SER A 234 -13.06 0.13 -7.74
CA SER A 234 -13.87 -0.74 -6.88
C SER A 234 -14.19 -2.07 -7.55
N SER A 235 -14.54 -2.05 -8.84
CA SER A 235 -14.83 -3.25 -9.62
C SER A 235 -13.61 -4.17 -9.70
N LEU A 236 -12.43 -3.61 -9.96
CA LEU A 236 -11.20 -4.40 -10.03
C LEU A 236 -10.82 -5.01 -8.67
N VAL A 237 -10.92 -4.23 -7.59
CA VAL A 237 -10.70 -4.73 -6.22
C VAL A 237 -11.67 -5.88 -5.89
N ASN A 238 -12.94 -5.73 -6.22
CA ASN A 238 -13.96 -6.76 -5.97
C ASN A 238 -13.69 -8.03 -6.79
N LEU A 239 -13.24 -7.90 -8.05
CA LEU A 239 -12.88 -9.04 -8.89
C LEU A 239 -11.65 -9.78 -8.34
N ILE A 240 -10.64 -9.07 -7.89
CA ILE A 240 -9.46 -9.68 -7.25
C ILE A 240 -9.88 -10.39 -5.96
N LEU A 241 -10.75 -9.79 -5.15
CA LEU A 241 -11.28 -10.41 -3.95
C LEU A 241 -12.06 -11.71 -4.25
N ALA A 242 -12.88 -11.70 -5.30
CA ALA A 242 -13.61 -12.90 -5.75
C ALA A 242 -12.64 -14.00 -6.22
N LYS A 243 -11.56 -13.62 -6.91
CA LYS A 243 -10.53 -14.57 -7.34
C LYS A 243 -9.78 -15.19 -6.16
N ILE A 244 -9.37 -14.38 -5.19
CA ILE A 244 -8.73 -14.89 -3.95
C ILE A 244 -9.65 -15.86 -3.23
N GLN A 245 -10.96 -15.59 -3.19
CA GLN A 245 -11.94 -16.50 -2.58
C GLN A 245 -11.97 -17.84 -3.29
N ASP A 246 -11.99 -17.84 -4.61
CA ASP A 246 -11.99 -19.07 -5.42
C ASP A 246 -10.71 -19.89 -5.20
N GLU A 247 -9.54 -19.25 -5.21
CA GLU A 247 -8.27 -19.93 -4.98
C GLU A 247 -8.17 -20.58 -3.59
N ASP A 248 -8.69 -19.90 -2.55
CA ASP A 248 -8.66 -20.40 -1.17
C ASP A 248 -9.64 -21.54 -0.93
N GLU A 249 -10.82 -21.53 -1.57
CA GLU A 249 -11.87 -22.54 -1.32
C GLU A 249 -11.70 -23.84 -2.12
N LYS A 250 -10.92 -23.83 -3.22
CA LYS A 250 -10.73 -25.03 -4.06
C LYS A 250 -9.75 -26.02 -3.47
N GLU A 251 -10.08 -27.29 -3.59
CA GLU A 251 -9.19 -28.42 -3.28
C GLU A 251 -8.49 -28.94 -4.55
N ASP A 252 -7.42 -29.72 -4.38
CA ASP A 252 -6.71 -30.33 -5.51
C ASP A 252 -7.66 -31.19 -6.35
N GLY A 253 -7.63 -31.01 -7.66
CA GLY A 253 -8.51 -31.64 -8.62
C GLY A 253 -9.81 -30.90 -8.90
N GLU A 254 -10.11 -29.82 -8.18
CA GLU A 254 -11.27 -28.99 -8.45
C GLU A 254 -10.98 -27.90 -9.46
N ARG A 255 -11.98 -27.64 -10.31
CA ARG A 255 -11.94 -26.58 -11.29
C ARG A 255 -12.19 -25.23 -10.61
N TYR A 256 -11.36 -24.24 -10.94
CA TYR A 256 -11.62 -22.87 -10.52
C TYR A 256 -12.89 -22.31 -11.16
N ASP A 257 -13.62 -21.50 -10.43
CA ASP A 257 -14.80 -20.81 -10.91
C ASP A 257 -14.48 -19.40 -11.46
N PHE A 258 -13.35 -18.81 -11.05
CA PHE A 258 -12.89 -17.52 -11.57
C PHE A 258 -12.14 -17.69 -12.91
N GLN A 259 -12.86 -18.10 -13.92
CA GLN A 259 -12.37 -18.22 -15.30
C GLN A 259 -13.54 -18.16 -16.28
N SER A 260 -13.29 -17.81 -17.54
CA SER A 260 -14.30 -17.97 -18.58
C SER A 260 -14.36 -19.43 -19.03
N LEU A 261 -15.55 -19.98 -19.20
CA LEU A 261 -15.73 -21.40 -19.52
C LEU A 261 -16.26 -21.62 -20.95
N MET A 262 -15.89 -22.77 -21.50
CA MET A 262 -16.42 -23.30 -22.74
C MET A 262 -17.16 -24.61 -22.42
N PHE A 263 -18.34 -24.83 -23.01
CA PHE A 263 -19.12 -26.03 -22.75
C PHE A 263 -18.63 -27.21 -23.62
N GLU A 264 -18.60 -28.41 -23.03
CA GLU A 264 -18.14 -29.61 -23.70
C GLU A 264 -19.12 -30.13 -24.78
N LYS A 265 -20.37 -29.71 -24.76
CA LYS A 265 -21.38 -30.18 -25.72
C LYS A 265 -21.44 -29.30 -26.94
N ALA A 266 -21.30 -29.95 -28.11
CA ALA A 266 -21.40 -29.34 -29.43
C ALA A 266 -22.81 -28.74 -29.68
N SER A 267 -23.03 -27.55 -29.15
CA SER A 267 -24.05 -26.62 -29.61
C SER A 267 -23.33 -25.43 -30.26
N ASP A 268 -24.02 -24.65 -31.06
CA ASP A 268 -23.40 -23.54 -31.80
C ASP A 268 -22.76 -22.45 -30.93
N ASP A 269 -23.12 -22.41 -29.65
CA ASP A 269 -22.48 -21.52 -28.63
C ASP A 269 -21.64 -22.36 -27.68
N ASP A 270 -20.37 -22.41 -27.94
CA ASP A 270 -19.43 -23.19 -27.13
C ASP A 270 -18.99 -22.48 -25.85
N PHE A 271 -19.09 -21.16 -25.79
CA PHE A 271 -18.77 -20.35 -24.61
C PHE A 271 -20.03 -20.03 -23.79
N GLU A 272 -19.85 -19.97 -22.47
CA GLU A 272 -20.89 -19.44 -21.58
C GLU A 272 -21.22 -17.98 -21.91
N SER A 273 -22.46 -17.55 -21.62
CA SER A 273 -22.84 -16.17 -21.77
C SER A 273 -22.15 -15.27 -20.75
N ASN A 274 -22.01 -13.98 -21.07
CA ASN A 274 -21.41 -13.02 -20.15
C ASN A 274 -22.24 -12.88 -18.86
N GLU A 275 -23.56 -13.10 -18.92
CA GLU A 275 -24.46 -13.12 -17.77
C GLU A 275 -24.19 -14.33 -16.85
N THR A 276 -23.97 -15.51 -17.40
CA THR A 276 -23.64 -16.72 -16.64
C THR A 276 -22.29 -16.54 -15.92
N LEU A 277 -21.30 -16.01 -16.63
CA LEU A 277 -20.02 -15.66 -16.02
C LEU A 277 -20.21 -14.65 -14.88
N PHE A 278 -20.96 -13.57 -15.11
CA PHE A 278 -21.23 -12.57 -14.09
C PHE A 278 -21.84 -13.17 -12.82
N GLU A 279 -22.88 -13.98 -12.94
CA GLU A 279 -23.54 -14.59 -11.79
C GLU A 279 -22.60 -15.51 -11.01
N ARG A 280 -21.74 -16.28 -11.69
CA ARG A 280 -20.76 -17.14 -11.03
C ARG A 280 -19.69 -16.32 -10.27
N ILE A 281 -19.12 -15.31 -10.91
CA ILE A 281 -18.15 -14.40 -10.26
C ILE A 281 -18.79 -13.60 -9.13
N ASN A 282 -20.05 -13.17 -9.30
CA ASN A 282 -20.79 -12.46 -8.26
C ASN A 282 -21.07 -13.33 -7.02
N ASN A 283 -21.31 -14.62 -7.22
CA ASN A 283 -21.45 -15.57 -6.10
C ASN A 283 -20.12 -15.73 -5.33
N LEU A 284 -18.98 -15.81 -6.02
CA LEU A 284 -17.66 -15.81 -5.37
C LEU A 284 -17.45 -14.53 -4.57
N TYR A 285 -17.79 -13.39 -5.14
CA TYR A 285 -17.67 -12.11 -4.47
C TYR A 285 -18.52 -12.04 -3.18
N ARG A 286 -19.78 -12.51 -3.24
CA ARG A 286 -20.66 -12.57 -2.05
C ARG A 286 -20.11 -13.49 -0.97
N LYS A 287 -19.55 -14.63 -1.34
CA LYS A 287 -18.84 -15.51 -0.40
C LYS A 287 -17.68 -14.78 0.25
N ALA A 288 -16.85 -14.10 -0.55
CA ALA A 288 -15.71 -13.34 -0.05
C ALA A 288 -16.12 -12.21 0.89
N LEU A 289 -17.22 -11.49 0.60
CA LEU A 289 -17.78 -10.50 1.52
C LEU A 289 -18.14 -11.11 2.87
N LYS A 290 -18.73 -12.29 2.87
CA LYS A 290 -19.12 -13.00 4.09
C LYS A 290 -17.91 -13.53 4.86
N GLU A 291 -16.99 -14.20 4.20
CA GLU A 291 -15.90 -14.94 4.84
C GLU A 291 -14.67 -14.08 5.14
N LYS A 292 -14.34 -13.14 4.24
CA LYS A 292 -13.14 -12.29 4.40
C LYS A 292 -13.44 -10.89 4.92
N LEU A 293 -14.62 -10.34 4.63
CA LEU A 293 -15.02 -9.01 5.09
C LEU A 293 -16.05 -9.04 6.22
N TYR A 294 -16.49 -10.23 6.64
CA TYR A 294 -17.45 -10.42 7.74
C TYR A 294 -18.76 -9.64 7.57
N VAL A 295 -19.24 -9.51 6.34
CA VAL A 295 -20.55 -8.93 6.04
C VAL A 295 -21.61 -9.99 6.36
N ILE A 296 -22.40 -9.78 7.43
CA ILE A 296 -23.32 -10.78 7.97
C ILE A 296 -24.75 -10.55 7.50
N ASP A 297 -25.11 -9.29 7.19
CA ASP A 297 -26.47 -8.95 6.76
C ASP A 297 -26.77 -9.53 5.37
N GLU A 298 -27.64 -10.55 5.32
CA GLU A 298 -28.04 -11.18 4.07
C GLU A 298 -28.71 -10.20 3.08
N LYS A 299 -29.36 -9.16 3.57
CA LYS A 299 -29.96 -8.14 2.69
C LYS A 299 -28.88 -7.29 2.03
N GLU A 300 -27.80 -7.02 2.75
CA GLU A 300 -26.64 -6.30 2.21
C GLU A 300 -25.89 -7.20 1.22
N LEU A 301 -25.63 -8.45 1.56
CA LEU A 301 -24.99 -9.44 0.67
C LEU A 301 -25.78 -9.61 -0.64
N ASN A 302 -27.10 -9.75 -0.56
CA ASN A 302 -27.96 -9.92 -1.74
C ASN A 302 -28.03 -8.68 -2.65
N LYS A 303 -27.75 -7.48 -2.11
CA LYS A 303 -27.68 -6.23 -2.87
C LYS A 303 -26.28 -5.93 -3.39
N SER A 304 -25.28 -6.68 -2.94
CA SER A 304 -23.89 -6.49 -3.33
C SER A 304 -23.61 -7.17 -4.66
N TYR A 305 -22.99 -6.45 -5.56
CA TYR A 305 -22.56 -6.93 -6.86
C TYR A 305 -21.07 -6.70 -7.03
N VAL A 306 -20.40 -7.65 -7.66
CA VAL A 306 -18.97 -7.57 -7.96
C VAL A 306 -18.66 -6.34 -8.82
N VAL A 307 -19.55 -6.02 -9.76
CA VAL A 307 -19.49 -4.81 -10.60
C VAL A 307 -20.91 -4.22 -10.79
N ASP A 308 -21.01 -2.91 -10.93
CA ASP A 308 -22.24 -2.25 -11.39
C ASP A 308 -22.35 -2.40 -12.92
N THR A 309 -23.22 -3.28 -13.40
CA THR A 309 -23.36 -3.59 -14.83
C THR A 309 -23.81 -2.41 -15.70
N LYS A 310 -24.34 -1.33 -15.08
CA LYS A 310 -24.71 -0.10 -15.80
C LYS A 310 -23.50 0.78 -16.10
N LYS A 311 -22.44 0.66 -15.32
CA LYS A 311 -21.21 1.44 -15.43
C LYS A 311 -20.03 0.60 -15.92
N PHE A 312 -19.99 -0.66 -15.56
CA PHE A 312 -18.94 -1.62 -15.92
C PHE A 312 -19.56 -2.74 -16.75
N SER A 313 -19.36 -2.71 -18.07
CA SER A 313 -19.99 -3.67 -18.98
C SER A 313 -19.56 -5.11 -18.71
N LEU A 314 -20.42 -6.07 -19.05
CA LEU A 314 -20.12 -7.49 -18.92
C LEU A 314 -18.94 -7.95 -19.81
N SER A 315 -18.72 -7.27 -20.93
CA SER A 315 -17.53 -7.53 -21.75
C SER A 315 -16.23 -7.07 -21.09
N LYS A 316 -16.25 -5.93 -20.38
CA LYS A 316 -15.12 -5.51 -19.53
C LYS A 316 -14.88 -6.48 -18.37
N LEU A 317 -15.94 -6.99 -17.76
CA LEU A 317 -15.84 -8.03 -16.72
C LEU A 317 -15.17 -9.27 -17.27
N LYS A 318 -15.65 -9.80 -18.40
CA LYS A 318 -15.06 -10.99 -19.03
C LYS A 318 -13.61 -10.79 -19.43
N TYR A 319 -13.29 -9.63 -19.99
CA TYR A 319 -11.90 -9.26 -20.30
C TYR A 319 -11.02 -9.30 -19.04
N THR A 320 -11.48 -8.67 -17.95
CA THR A 320 -10.72 -8.66 -16.69
C THR A 320 -10.54 -10.07 -16.14
N VAL A 321 -11.59 -10.90 -16.16
CA VAL A 321 -11.48 -12.31 -15.74
C VAL A 321 -10.44 -13.04 -16.57
N GLN A 322 -10.47 -12.90 -17.90
CA GLN A 322 -9.51 -13.56 -18.80
C GLN A 322 -8.06 -13.10 -18.59
N GLN A 323 -7.85 -11.84 -18.20
CA GLN A 323 -6.50 -11.34 -17.90
C GLN A 323 -5.96 -11.87 -16.55
N LEU A 324 -6.85 -12.24 -15.63
CA LEU A 324 -6.49 -12.66 -14.29
C LEU A 324 -6.63 -14.19 -14.06
N GLU A 325 -7.40 -14.90 -14.91
CA GLU A 325 -7.79 -16.30 -14.67
C GLU A 325 -6.64 -17.29 -14.54
N ASN A 326 -5.52 -17.03 -15.22
CA ASN A 326 -4.35 -17.90 -15.22
C ASN A 326 -3.33 -17.59 -14.10
N LEU A 327 -3.55 -16.57 -13.30
CA LEU A 327 -2.62 -16.12 -12.27
C LEU A 327 -3.06 -16.63 -10.90
N SER A 328 -2.12 -17.08 -10.07
CA SER A 328 -2.38 -17.32 -8.65
C SER A 328 -2.07 -16.05 -7.86
N PHE A 329 -3.07 -15.56 -7.13
CA PHE A 329 -2.93 -14.42 -6.20
C PHE A 329 -2.61 -14.88 -4.77
N VAL A 330 -2.93 -16.13 -4.44
CA VAL A 330 -2.70 -16.69 -3.09
C VAL A 330 -1.30 -17.32 -2.97
N ASP A 331 -0.90 -18.11 -3.98
CA ASP A 331 0.37 -18.82 -3.98
C ASP A 331 1.40 -18.22 -4.95
N GLY A 332 1.07 -17.10 -5.58
CA GLY A 332 1.95 -16.38 -6.48
C GLY A 332 3.27 -16.05 -5.79
N LYS A 333 4.36 -16.63 -6.31
CA LYS A 333 5.71 -16.36 -5.81
C LYS A 333 6.32 -15.20 -6.55
N ASN A 334 7.01 -14.40 -5.80
CA ASN A 334 7.88 -13.39 -6.33
C ASN A 334 8.97 -14.01 -7.21
N SER A 335 9.30 -13.31 -8.29
CA SER A 335 10.44 -13.64 -9.11
C SER A 335 11.71 -13.84 -8.29
N LEU A 336 12.70 -14.46 -8.90
CA LEU A 336 14.05 -14.86 -8.44
C LEU A 336 14.76 -13.98 -7.39
N ASN A 337 14.26 -12.81 -7.02
CA ASN A 337 14.87 -11.86 -6.08
C ASN A 337 14.01 -11.53 -4.84
N GLY A 338 12.97 -12.28 -4.52
CA GLY A 338 12.13 -12.03 -3.33
C GLY A 338 11.31 -10.73 -3.37
N LYS A 339 11.06 -10.16 -4.57
CA LYS A 339 10.19 -8.98 -4.72
C LYS A 339 8.73 -9.41 -4.80
N ASP A 340 7.90 -8.76 -4.02
CA ASP A 340 6.45 -8.95 -4.06
C ASP A 340 5.81 -8.23 -5.26
N ILE A 341 5.81 -8.92 -6.39
CA ILE A 341 5.36 -8.33 -7.65
C ILE A 341 3.84 -8.13 -7.68
N LEU A 342 3.07 -9.05 -7.12
CA LEU A 342 1.60 -8.94 -7.08
C LEU A 342 1.14 -7.84 -6.13
N GLY A 343 1.79 -7.72 -4.98
CA GLY A 343 1.54 -6.63 -4.07
C GLY A 343 1.88 -5.27 -4.67
N ASP A 344 3.04 -5.16 -5.32
CA ASP A 344 3.46 -3.93 -6.03
C ASP A 344 2.49 -3.57 -7.17
N PHE A 345 1.99 -4.57 -7.91
CA PHE A 345 0.95 -4.40 -8.92
C PHE A 345 -0.33 -3.84 -8.32
N PHE A 346 -0.80 -4.41 -7.24
CA PHE A 346 -2.03 -3.97 -6.59
C PHE A 346 -1.89 -2.59 -5.94
N GLU A 347 -0.73 -2.31 -5.33
CA GLU A 347 -0.42 -0.97 -4.81
C GLU A 347 -0.38 0.08 -5.93
N GLY A 348 0.16 -0.28 -7.10
CA GLY A 348 0.09 0.55 -8.29
C GLY A 348 -1.35 0.84 -8.73
N ILE A 349 -2.23 -0.15 -8.72
CA ILE A 349 -3.66 0.02 -9.02
C ILE A 349 -4.33 0.95 -8.00
N ILE A 350 -4.08 0.78 -6.71
CA ILE A 350 -4.62 1.65 -5.66
C ILE A 350 -4.18 3.10 -5.89
N ARG A 351 -2.89 3.29 -6.14
CA ARG A 351 -2.31 4.62 -6.31
C ARG A 351 -2.85 5.35 -7.54
N ASP A 352 -2.99 4.65 -8.66
CA ASP A 352 -3.36 5.25 -9.95
C ASP A 352 -4.89 5.32 -10.14
N GLY A 353 -5.64 4.40 -9.55
CA GLY A 353 -7.09 4.24 -9.75
C GLY A 353 -7.96 4.93 -8.70
N PHE A 354 -7.47 5.14 -7.48
CA PHE A 354 -8.27 5.73 -6.43
C PHE A 354 -8.15 7.26 -6.40
N LYS A 355 -9.21 7.97 -6.82
CA LYS A 355 -9.29 9.42 -6.64
C LYS A 355 -9.56 9.77 -5.19
N GLN A 356 -8.55 10.33 -4.56
CA GLN A 356 -8.60 10.72 -3.15
C GLN A 356 -9.68 11.76 -2.89
N THR A 357 -10.46 11.54 -1.85
CA THR A 357 -11.41 12.52 -1.32
C THR A 357 -10.68 13.53 -0.43
N LYS A 358 -11.33 14.64 -0.14
CA LYS A 358 -10.75 15.73 0.66
C LYS A 358 -10.22 15.23 2.01
N GLY A 359 -8.91 15.38 2.24
CA GLY A 359 -8.25 15.02 3.50
C GLY A 359 -7.65 13.60 3.56
N GLN A 360 -7.81 12.78 2.51
CA GLN A 360 -7.18 11.45 2.40
C GLN A 360 -5.96 11.52 1.47
N PHE A 361 -4.79 11.12 1.95
CA PHE A 361 -3.54 11.15 1.17
C PHE A 361 -2.74 9.88 1.44
N PHE A 362 -2.20 9.28 0.38
CA PHE A 362 -1.28 8.16 0.51
C PHE A 362 0.08 8.65 0.99
N THR A 363 0.61 7.98 1.99
CA THR A 363 1.94 8.31 2.51
C THR A 363 3.00 7.73 1.58
N PRO A 364 3.93 8.56 1.08
CA PRO A 364 5.02 8.07 0.24
C PRO A 364 5.90 7.04 0.96
N ILE A 365 6.29 5.99 0.25
CA ILE A 365 7.04 4.84 0.80
C ILE A 365 8.32 5.28 1.52
N ASN A 366 9.07 6.25 0.98
CA ASN A 366 10.28 6.75 1.64
C ASN A 366 10.01 7.30 3.04
N ILE A 367 8.88 8.01 3.22
CA ILE A 367 8.48 8.53 4.53
C ILE A 367 8.12 7.37 5.47
N VAL A 368 7.37 6.39 4.97
CA VAL A 368 7.00 5.20 5.76
C VAL A 368 8.24 4.44 6.21
N ARG A 369 9.14 4.11 5.29
CA ARG A 369 10.39 3.40 5.58
C ARG A 369 11.26 4.16 6.56
N PHE A 370 11.41 5.46 6.38
CA PHE A 370 12.10 6.30 7.34
C PHE A 370 11.52 6.17 8.74
N MET A 371 10.19 6.25 8.88
CA MET A 371 9.51 6.16 10.18
C MET A 371 9.72 4.80 10.86
N LEU A 372 9.75 3.70 10.10
CA LEU A 372 10.02 2.34 10.60
C LEU A 372 11.41 2.25 11.23
N TYR A 373 12.43 2.71 10.52
CA TYR A 373 13.82 2.67 11.01
C TYR A 373 14.08 3.69 12.12
N ALA A 374 13.55 4.92 11.99
CA ALA A 374 13.72 5.99 12.98
C ALA A 374 13.06 5.67 14.32
N SER A 375 11.98 4.87 14.33
CA SER A 375 11.36 4.36 15.56
C SER A 375 12.11 3.16 16.15
N SER A 376 13.19 2.67 15.53
CA SER A 376 13.91 1.45 15.90
C SER A 376 12.98 0.24 16.07
N ALA A 377 12.00 0.08 15.16
CA ALA A 377 11.02 -1.01 15.23
C ALA A 377 11.66 -2.40 15.06
N ASP A 378 12.79 -2.50 14.35
CA ASP A 378 13.66 -3.68 14.26
C ASP A 378 14.21 -4.11 15.63
N LYS A 379 14.82 -3.18 16.36
CA LYS A 379 15.36 -3.43 17.72
C LYS A 379 14.24 -3.83 18.69
N LEU A 380 13.09 -3.16 18.60
CA LEU A 380 11.89 -3.51 19.37
C LEU A 380 11.41 -4.93 19.04
N ALA A 381 11.39 -5.33 17.77
CA ALA A 381 10.94 -6.65 17.36
C ALA A 381 11.87 -7.75 17.89
N ILE A 382 13.19 -7.58 17.74
CA ILE A 382 14.18 -8.51 18.28
C ILE A 382 14.01 -8.66 19.79
N ASP A 383 13.87 -7.54 20.52
CA ASP A 383 13.70 -7.57 21.98
C ASP A 383 12.42 -8.29 22.40
N ARG A 384 11.27 -7.95 21.80
CA ARG A 384 9.97 -8.58 22.09
C ARG A 384 9.95 -10.08 21.77
N ILE A 385 10.52 -10.47 20.63
CA ILE A 385 10.60 -11.89 20.24
C ILE A 385 11.51 -12.65 21.22
N LYS A 386 12.65 -12.09 21.57
CA LYS A 386 13.63 -12.72 22.46
C LYS A 386 13.11 -12.88 23.87
N ASN A 387 12.50 -11.85 24.44
CA ASN A 387 12.09 -11.83 25.83
C ASN A 387 10.66 -12.36 26.02
N ASP A 388 9.70 -11.92 25.21
CA ASP A 388 8.28 -12.17 25.40
C ASP A 388 7.70 -13.23 24.45
N LYS A 389 8.47 -13.68 23.47
CA LYS A 389 8.05 -14.67 22.44
C LYS A 389 6.87 -14.17 21.59
N VAL A 390 6.80 -12.86 21.35
CA VAL A 390 5.79 -12.22 20.53
C VAL A 390 6.43 -11.22 19.59
N ILE A 391 5.86 -11.05 18.42
CA ILE A 391 6.16 -9.93 17.51
C ILE A 391 5.46 -8.68 18.07
N PRO A 392 6.03 -7.48 17.93
CA PRO A 392 5.35 -6.28 18.39
C PRO A 392 4.01 -6.07 17.71
N TYR A 393 2.96 -5.83 18.49
CA TYR A 393 1.63 -5.53 17.96
C TYR A 393 1.59 -4.11 17.43
N MET A 394 1.29 -3.98 16.14
CA MET A 394 1.19 -2.72 15.42
C MET A 394 -0.25 -2.38 15.09
N VAL A 395 -0.63 -1.11 15.16
CA VAL A 395 -1.93 -0.64 14.67
C VAL A 395 -1.81 0.70 13.95
N ASP A 396 -2.59 0.83 12.86
CA ASP A 396 -2.89 2.11 12.21
C ASP A 396 -4.42 2.35 12.23
N PRO A 397 -4.92 3.27 13.07
CA PRO A 397 -6.35 3.56 13.16
C PRO A 397 -6.87 4.42 11.99
N SER A 398 -6.05 4.76 11.02
CA SER A 398 -6.40 5.48 9.78
C SER A 398 -5.62 4.91 8.60
N ALA A 399 -5.76 3.60 8.40
CA ALA A 399 -4.86 2.78 7.57
C ALA A 399 -4.79 3.20 6.08
N GLY A 400 -5.80 3.90 5.56
CA GLY A 400 -5.82 4.33 4.16
C GLY A 400 -5.67 3.14 3.21
N SER A 401 -4.65 3.16 2.37
CA SER A 401 -4.27 2.06 1.45
C SER A 401 -3.54 0.91 2.13
N GLY A 402 -3.22 1.03 3.42
CA GLY A 402 -2.46 0.02 4.15
C GLY A 402 -0.95 0.10 3.99
N THR A 403 -0.40 1.16 3.41
CA THR A 403 1.04 1.29 3.15
C THR A 403 1.88 1.11 4.43
N PHE A 404 1.47 1.68 5.57
CA PHE A 404 2.16 1.45 6.84
C PHE A 404 2.12 0.00 7.30
N LEU A 405 0.98 -0.68 7.11
CA LEU A 405 0.79 -2.07 7.53
C LEU A 405 1.69 -2.99 6.72
N ILE A 406 1.71 -2.81 5.41
CA ILE A 406 2.48 -3.60 4.46
C ILE A 406 3.99 -3.36 4.64
N GLU A 407 4.42 -2.11 4.69
CA GLU A 407 5.84 -1.81 4.88
C GLU A 407 6.35 -2.27 6.26
N TYR A 408 5.52 -2.20 7.31
CA TYR A 408 5.86 -2.80 8.61
C TYR A 408 5.99 -4.32 8.52
N MET A 409 5.10 -4.99 7.82
CA MET A 409 5.14 -6.43 7.59
C MET A 409 6.43 -6.84 6.86
N LYS A 410 6.71 -6.19 5.71
CA LYS A 410 7.94 -6.41 4.94
C LYS A 410 9.19 -6.14 5.79
N PHE A 411 9.18 -5.06 6.57
CA PHE A 411 10.29 -4.65 7.42
C PHE A 411 10.61 -5.66 8.52
N ILE A 412 9.61 -6.16 9.23
CA ILE A 412 9.80 -7.16 10.29
C ILE A 412 10.27 -8.49 9.70
N THR A 413 9.65 -8.96 8.61
CA THR A 413 10.09 -10.17 7.93
C THR A 413 11.53 -10.03 7.43
N HIS A 414 11.89 -8.90 6.83
CA HIS A 414 13.24 -8.61 6.39
C HIS A 414 14.23 -8.64 7.58
N THR A 415 13.90 -7.98 8.66
CA THR A 415 14.72 -7.95 9.88
C THR A 415 14.97 -9.37 10.43
N MET A 416 13.96 -10.23 10.38
CA MET A 416 14.06 -11.59 10.95
C MET A 416 14.78 -12.58 10.03
N LYS A 417 14.60 -12.48 8.70
CA LYS A 417 15.07 -13.48 7.73
C LYS A 417 16.32 -13.09 6.95
N TYR A 418 16.57 -11.79 6.77
CA TYR A 418 17.60 -11.35 5.83
C TYR A 418 18.71 -10.50 6.47
N VAL A 419 18.47 -9.96 7.65
CA VAL A 419 19.46 -9.14 8.37
C VAL A 419 20.23 -9.99 9.38
N ASN A 420 21.54 -9.81 9.43
CA ASN A 420 22.42 -10.39 10.46
C ASN A 420 22.28 -11.91 10.64
N THR A 421 22.19 -12.64 9.51
CA THR A 421 21.95 -14.10 9.52
C THR A 421 23.23 -14.93 9.63
N ASP A 422 24.41 -14.36 9.26
CA ASP A 422 25.72 -15.06 9.22
C ASP A 422 25.66 -16.41 8.47
N GLY A 423 24.88 -16.50 7.40
CA GLY A 423 24.65 -17.72 6.64
C GLY A 423 23.62 -18.68 7.27
N GLY A 424 23.01 -18.30 8.38
CA GLY A 424 21.86 -18.97 8.97
C GLY A 424 20.53 -18.58 8.32
N LYS A 425 19.46 -19.26 8.71
CA LYS A 425 18.10 -19.04 8.16
C LYS A 425 17.42 -17.79 8.75
N TYR A 426 17.84 -17.33 9.93
CA TYR A 426 17.21 -16.22 10.67
C TYR A 426 18.25 -15.34 11.36
N ASN A 427 17.82 -14.14 11.77
CA ASN A 427 18.65 -13.19 12.50
C ASN A 427 19.23 -13.81 13.79
N LYS A 428 20.56 -13.80 13.93
CA LYS A 428 21.27 -14.41 15.07
C LYS A 428 20.95 -13.76 16.43
N GLU A 429 20.51 -12.50 16.43
CA GLU A 429 20.17 -11.80 17.67
C GLU A 429 18.91 -12.36 18.36
N LEU A 430 18.08 -13.12 17.64
CA LEU A 430 16.94 -13.86 18.22
C LEU A 430 17.39 -14.92 19.23
N GLY A 431 18.66 -15.34 19.19
CA GLY A 431 19.25 -16.30 20.11
C GLY A 431 18.84 -17.75 19.81
N ASN A 432 19.33 -18.67 20.64
CA ASN A 432 19.17 -20.13 20.46
C ASN A 432 18.03 -20.74 21.29
N SER A 433 17.09 -19.94 21.81
CA SER A 433 15.97 -20.48 22.59
C SER A 433 15.10 -21.39 21.72
N ARG A 434 14.90 -22.64 22.16
CA ARG A 434 14.07 -23.62 21.44
C ARG A 434 12.66 -23.08 21.16
N SER A 435 12.04 -22.41 22.14
CA SER A 435 10.69 -21.86 22.01
C SER A 435 10.58 -20.73 21.00
N VAL A 436 11.63 -19.91 20.83
CA VAL A 436 11.68 -18.88 19.78
C VAL A 436 11.86 -19.54 18.43
N ARG A 437 12.78 -20.51 18.33
CA ARG A 437 13.04 -21.23 17.09
C ARG A 437 11.80 -21.96 16.58
N ASP A 438 11.11 -22.69 17.48
CA ASP A 438 9.87 -23.39 17.12
C ASP A 438 8.83 -22.42 16.53
N LYS A 439 8.60 -21.25 17.15
CA LYS A 439 7.66 -20.24 16.61
C LYS A 439 8.11 -19.66 15.28
N VAL A 440 9.39 -19.31 15.15
CA VAL A 440 9.94 -18.74 13.92
C VAL A 440 9.83 -19.74 12.77
N GLU A 441 10.15 -21.03 13.01
CA GLU A 441 10.22 -22.04 11.96
C GLU A 441 8.87 -22.70 11.63
N THR A 442 7.92 -22.73 12.55
CA THR A 442 6.66 -23.48 12.36
C THR A 442 5.41 -22.62 12.34
N GLU A 443 5.43 -21.43 12.97
CA GLU A 443 4.26 -20.58 13.08
C GLU A 443 4.35 -19.32 12.21
N TRP A 444 5.45 -18.54 12.36
CA TRP A 444 5.51 -17.19 11.83
C TRP A 444 5.95 -17.10 10.38
N PHE A 445 7.00 -17.84 10.02
CA PHE A 445 7.63 -17.75 8.69
C PHE A 445 7.55 -19.05 7.90
N TYR A 446 6.53 -19.86 8.18
CA TYR A 446 6.31 -21.13 7.50
C TYR A 446 4.92 -21.17 6.85
N PRO A 447 4.79 -21.79 5.69
CA PRO A 447 5.85 -22.16 4.74
C PRO A 447 6.51 -20.93 4.11
N ASP A 448 7.71 -21.06 3.53
CA ASP A 448 8.51 -19.94 3.01
C ASP A 448 7.77 -19.04 2.00
N HIS A 449 6.81 -19.57 1.25
CA HIS A 449 5.98 -18.79 0.31
C HIS A 449 4.86 -17.98 1.01
N ARG A 450 4.63 -18.20 2.30
CA ARG A 450 3.70 -17.44 3.16
C ARG A 450 4.41 -16.86 4.38
N GLU A 451 5.61 -16.37 4.17
CA GLU A 451 6.49 -15.88 5.24
C GLU A 451 5.94 -14.69 6.03
N ASN A 452 4.90 -14.03 5.53
CA ASN A 452 4.23 -12.92 6.21
C ASN A 452 2.98 -13.37 6.99
N ARG A 453 2.71 -14.67 7.08
CA ARG A 453 1.52 -15.22 7.76
C ARG A 453 1.39 -14.77 9.23
N TRP A 454 2.49 -14.44 9.89
CA TRP A 454 2.51 -13.90 11.24
C TRP A 454 1.70 -12.58 11.36
N ALA A 455 1.61 -11.80 10.28
CA ALA A 455 1.01 -10.47 10.29
C ALA A 455 -0.49 -10.48 10.67
N LYS A 456 -1.22 -11.55 10.32
CA LYS A 456 -2.64 -11.73 10.68
C LYS A 456 -2.92 -11.66 12.19
N ASP A 457 -1.93 -11.94 13.03
CA ASP A 457 -2.07 -11.94 14.48
C ASP A 457 -1.53 -10.67 15.14
N TYR A 458 -0.64 -9.91 14.44
CA TYR A 458 0.12 -8.83 15.04
C TYR A 458 -0.08 -7.46 14.37
N ILE A 459 -0.70 -7.41 13.18
CA ILE A 459 -0.94 -6.17 12.46
C ILE A 459 -2.43 -5.85 12.45
N TYR A 460 -2.77 -4.61 12.80
CA TYR A 460 -4.14 -4.13 12.92
C TYR A 460 -4.31 -2.82 12.16
N GLY A 461 -5.44 -2.66 11.48
CA GLY A 461 -5.76 -1.43 10.78
C GLY A 461 -7.24 -1.09 10.82
N SER A 462 -7.58 0.18 10.77
CA SER A 462 -8.95 0.65 10.62
C SER A 462 -9.02 1.68 9.50
N GLU A 463 -10.00 1.52 8.59
CA GLU A 463 -10.26 2.46 7.49
C GLU A 463 -11.78 2.66 7.36
N ILE A 464 -12.21 3.93 7.35
CA ILE A 464 -13.63 4.28 7.30
C ILE A 464 -14.24 4.08 5.90
N ASN A 465 -13.44 4.28 4.86
CA ASN A 465 -13.90 4.14 3.48
C ASN A 465 -13.98 2.66 3.10
N PHE A 466 -15.18 2.16 2.77
CA PHE A 466 -15.41 0.76 2.46
C PHE A 466 -14.52 0.25 1.31
N ASN A 467 -14.46 1.00 0.21
CA ASN A 467 -13.67 0.58 -0.97
C ASN A 467 -12.17 0.55 -0.66
N LEU A 468 -11.68 1.56 0.05
CA LEU A 468 -10.26 1.63 0.42
C LEU A 468 -9.91 0.59 1.48
N GLY A 469 -10.77 0.38 2.47
CA GLY A 469 -10.57 -0.68 3.49
C GLY A 469 -10.62 -2.08 2.89
N THR A 470 -11.50 -2.33 1.91
CA THR A 470 -11.53 -3.57 1.14
C THR A 470 -10.23 -3.74 0.34
N ALA A 471 -9.78 -2.68 -0.33
CA ALA A 471 -8.51 -2.70 -1.06
C ALA A 471 -7.32 -2.97 -0.13
N THR A 472 -7.31 -2.38 1.06
CA THR A 472 -6.29 -2.65 2.07
C THR A 472 -6.28 -4.12 2.49
N LYS A 473 -7.45 -4.72 2.73
CA LYS A 473 -7.56 -6.16 3.02
C LYS A 473 -7.01 -7.02 1.89
N VAL A 474 -7.42 -6.74 0.66
CA VAL A 474 -6.90 -7.45 -0.52
C VAL A 474 -5.39 -7.32 -0.62
N ASN A 475 -4.87 -6.11 -0.43
CA ASN A 475 -3.45 -5.83 -0.48
C ASN A 475 -2.65 -6.62 0.59
N MET A 476 -3.16 -6.69 1.82
CA MET A 476 -2.57 -7.50 2.89
C MET A 476 -2.58 -9.00 2.56
N ILE A 477 -3.68 -9.52 1.99
CA ILE A 477 -3.77 -10.93 1.55
C ILE A 477 -2.73 -11.23 0.47
N LEU A 478 -2.59 -10.34 -0.52
CA LEU A 478 -1.61 -10.49 -1.61
C LEU A 478 -0.16 -10.52 -1.10
N HIS A 479 0.10 -9.87 0.04
CA HIS A 479 1.40 -9.93 0.73
C HIS A 479 1.51 -11.11 1.71
N GLY A 480 0.54 -12.02 1.74
CA GLY A 480 0.61 -13.29 2.45
C GLY A 480 0.22 -13.25 3.94
N ASP A 481 -0.47 -12.22 4.42
CA ASP A 481 -0.82 -12.08 5.85
C ASP A 481 -2.14 -12.74 6.26
N GLY A 482 -3.10 -12.88 5.33
CA GLY A 482 -4.45 -13.35 5.63
C GLY A 482 -5.44 -12.30 6.14
N SER A 483 -5.06 -11.05 6.33
CA SER A 483 -5.88 -9.83 6.54
C SER A 483 -6.96 -9.85 7.62
N THR A 484 -6.81 -10.61 8.69
CA THR A 484 -7.86 -10.83 9.68
C THR A 484 -8.22 -9.57 10.48
N ASN A 485 -7.27 -8.68 10.75
CA ASN A 485 -7.42 -7.55 11.68
C ASN A 485 -7.50 -6.19 10.98
N ILE A 486 -8.01 -6.16 9.76
CA ILE A 486 -8.32 -4.92 9.04
C ILE A 486 -9.82 -4.64 9.18
N PHE A 487 -10.17 -3.54 9.85
CA PHE A 487 -11.55 -3.16 10.13
C PHE A 487 -12.01 -2.04 9.19
N VAL A 488 -13.10 -2.27 8.48
CA VAL A 488 -13.75 -1.23 7.68
C VAL A 488 -14.65 -0.42 8.61
N LYS A 489 -14.03 0.42 9.44
CA LYS A 489 -14.68 1.22 10.48
C LYS A 489 -13.91 2.51 10.73
N ASP A 490 -14.58 3.53 11.25
CA ASP A 490 -13.93 4.75 11.70
C ASP A 490 -13.02 4.47 12.90
N GLY A 491 -11.72 4.79 12.79
CA GLY A 491 -10.73 4.61 13.85
C GLY A 491 -10.98 5.42 15.13
N LEU A 492 -11.91 6.39 15.09
CA LEU A 492 -12.33 7.18 16.23
C LEU A 492 -13.55 6.60 16.97
N LEU A 493 -14.15 5.51 16.50
CA LEU A 493 -15.27 4.89 17.19
C LEU A 493 -14.88 4.41 18.59
N PRO A 494 -15.82 4.42 19.55
CA PRO A 494 -15.62 3.77 20.85
C PRO A 494 -15.23 2.30 20.66
N PHE A 495 -14.37 1.79 21.56
CA PHE A 495 -13.92 0.39 21.46
C PHE A 495 -15.07 -0.63 21.46
N THR A 496 -16.17 -0.33 22.14
CA THR A 496 -17.40 -1.14 22.12
C THR A 496 -18.03 -1.33 20.73
N GLN A 497 -17.73 -0.43 19.78
CA GLN A 497 -18.22 -0.54 18.41
C GLN A 497 -17.41 -1.51 17.54
N TYR A 498 -16.29 -1.98 18.05
CA TYR A 498 -15.52 -3.05 17.43
C TYR A 498 -15.93 -4.44 17.91
N GLU A 499 -16.68 -4.53 19.02
CA GLU A 499 -17.18 -5.79 19.58
C GLU A 499 -18.45 -6.21 18.84
N LYS A 500 -18.32 -7.18 17.92
CA LYS A 500 -19.45 -7.91 17.37
C LYS A 500 -19.30 -9.40 17.73
N GLU A 501 -20.38 -10.06 18.03
CA GLU A 501 -20.44 -11.48 18.51
C GLU A 501 -19.75 -12.49 17.58
N GLN A 502 -19.43 -12.11 16.34
CA GLN A 502 -18.87 -13.02 15.33
C GLN A 502 -17.52 -12.57 14.77
N GLU A 503 -16.98 -11.44 15.20
CA GLU A 503 -15.63 -11.01 14.80
C GLU A 503 -14.63 -11.46 15.87
N PRO A 504 -13.73 -12.42 15.57
CA PRO A 504 -12.67 -12.74 16.51
C PRO A 504 -11.71 -11.54 16.63
N ASN A 505 -11.31 -11.21 17.85
CA ASN A 505 -10.25 -10.26 18.17
C ASN A 505 -10.45 -8.82 17.72
N VAL A 506 -11.47 -8.19 18.20
CA VAL A 506 -11.69 -6.76 18.08
C VAL A 506 -10.56 -6.01 18.77
N LEU A 507 -9.66 -5.37 17.99
CA LEU A 507 -8.53 -4.61 18.52
C LEU A 507 -7.85 -5.30 19.73
N ARG A 508 -7.47 -6.58 19.57
CA ARG A 508 -6.89 -7.40 20.64
C ARG A 508 -7.75 -7.49 21.89
N GLN A 509 -9.01 -7.90 21.71
CA GLN A 509 -9.89 -8.24 22.80
C GLN A 509 -9.70 -7.33 24.00
N SER A 510 -10.30 -6.25 24.04
CA SER A 510 -10.54 -5.75 25.35
C SER A 510 -10.61 -4.28 25.50
N LEU A 511 -11.66 -3.98 25.87
CA LEU A 511 -11.85 -3.00 26.93
C LEU A 511 -11.15 -3.54 28.17
N ASN A 512 -9.90 -3.13 28.35
CA ASN A 512 -9.34 -3.17 29.69
C ASN A 512 -10.23 -2.31 30.57
N ASP A 513 -10.50 -2.73 31.81
CA ASP A 513 -11.13 -1.90 32.84
C ASP A 513 -10.25 -0.70 33.21
N THR A 514 -9.14 -0.52 32.50
CA THR A 514 -8.23 0.60 32.70
C THR A 514 -8.84 1.86 32.10
N MET A 515 -8.89 2.88 32.91
CA MET A 515 -9.36 4.22 32.53
C MET A 515 -8.28 5.27 32.77
N TYR A 516 -8.31 6.35 32.01
CA TYR A 516 -7.60 7.58 32.38
C TYR A 516 -8.60 8.71 32.64
N LYS A 517 -8.21 9.61 33.51
CA LYS A 517 -9.01 10.79 33.86
C LYS A 517 -8.45 12.02 33.20
N GLU A 518 -9.25 12.61 32.35
CA GLU A 518 -8.91 13.90 31.76
C GLU A 518 -10.20 14.70 31.52
N GLN A 519 -10.15 16.02 31.69
CA GLN A 519 -11.32 16.89 31.48
C GLN A 519 -12.54 16.52 32.34
N ASN A 520 -12.35 16.01 33.57
CA ASN A 520 -13.39 15.45 34.41
C ASN A 520 -14.17 14.28 33.80
N LYS A 521 -13.61 13.62 32.79
CA LYS A 521 -14.15 12.41 32.19
C LYS A 521 -13.27 11.22 32.55
N GLU A 522 -13.91 10.05 32.72
CA GLU A 522 -13.23 8.78 32.84
C GLU A 522 -13.34 8.07 31.49
N ILE A 523 -12.20 7.87 30.81
CA ILE A 523 -12.11 7.35 29.44
C ILE A 523 -11.48 5.96 29.46
N LYS A 524 -12.17 5.00 28.87
CA LYS A 524 -11.66 3.64 28.69
C LYS A 524 -10.51 3.61 27.69
N VAL A 525 -9.49 2.80 27.94
CA VAL A 525 -8.30 2.63 27.12
C VAL A 525 -8.09 1.17 26.74
N ASN A 526 -7.51 0.95 25.60
CA ASN A 526 -7.15 -0.39 25.12
C ASN A 526 -5.76 -0.81 25.64
N LYS A 527 -4.72 0.02 25.48
CA LYS A 527 -3.33 -0.20 25.95
C LYS A 527 -2.68 -1.52 25.48
N ASN A 528 -3.03 -2.03 24.31
CA ASN A 528 -2.60 -3.37 23.87
C ASN A 528 -1.57 -3.36 22.73
N PHE A 529 -1.21 -2.19 22.20
CA PHE A 529 -0.31 -2.07 21.07
C PHE A 529 1.07 -1.58 21.46
N ASP A 530 2.09 -2.17 20.86
CA ASP A 530 3.50 -1.83 21.08
C ASP A 530 3.91 -0.62 20.25
N ILE A 531 3.37 -0.49 19.04
CA ILE A 531 3.77 0.56 18.11
C ILE A 531 2.61 1.02 17.24
N ILE A 532 2.59 2.30 16.94
CA ILE A 532 1.67 2.94 16.00
C ILE A 532 2.47 3.65 14.92
N PHE A 533 2.14 3.36 13.68
CA PHE A 533 2.49 4.15 12.51
C PHE A 533 1.21 4.66 11.89
N SER A 534 1.11 5.95 11.63
CA SER A 534 -0.14 6.51 11.11
C SER A 534 0.07 7.85 10.41
N ASN A 535 -0.83 8.12 9.46
CA ASN A 535 -1.03 9.43 8.86
C ASN A 535 -2.54 9.76 8.93
N PRO A 536 -3.00 10.44 9.99
CA PRO A 536 -4.43 10.70 10.18
C PRO A 536 -4.94 11.70 9.14
N PRO A 537 -6.25 11.67 8.82
CA PRO A 537 -6.83 12.66 7.92
C PRO A 537 -6.78 14.06 8.54
N PHE A 538 -6.36 15.07 7.73
CA PHE A 538 -6.19 16.45 8.18
C PHE A 538 -7.47 17.26 7.97
N SER A 539 -7.91 17.98 9.01
CA SER A 539 -9.01 18.95 8.95
C SER A 539 -10.33 18.37 8.42
N VAL A 540 -10.61 17.10 8.74
CA VAL A 540 -11.87 16.45 8.38
C VAL A 540 -12.91 16.69 9.46
N ASP A 541 -14.10 17.12 9.02
CA ASP A 541 -15.26 17.25 9.89
C ASP A 541 -15.93 15.90 10.11
N LEU A 542 -16.05 15.49 11.37
CA LEU A 542 -16.79 14.28 11.74
C LEU A 542 -18.28 14.44 11.44
N ASP A 543 -18.95 13.37 11.05
CA ASP A 543 -20.40 13.35 10.93
C ASP A 543 -21.10 13.51 12.29
N LYS A 544 -22.43 13.77 12.26
CA LYS A 544 -23.17 14.09 13.50
C LYS A 544 -23.24 12.92 14.49
N ASP A 545 -23.25 11.69 14.02
CA ASP A 545 -23.41 10.51 14.88
C ASP A 545 -22.07 10.10 15.47
N THR A 546 -21.01 10.13 14.68
CA THR A 546 -19.63 9.97 15.17
C THR A 546 -19.31 11.06 16.22
N LYS A 547 -19.68 12.32 15.99
CA LYS A 547 -19.50 13.39 17.00
C LYS A 547 -20.15 13.07 18.34
N LYS A 548 -21.34 12.48 18.37
CA LYS A 548 -22.01 12.07 19.63
C LYS A 548 -21.26 10.98 20.37
N LEU A 549 -20.72 10.01 19.64
CA LEU A 549 -19.96 8.89 20.20
C LEU A 549 -18.61 9.35 20.73
N VAL A 550 -17.90 10.17 19.96
CA VAL A 550 -16.58 10.73 20.30
C VAL A 550 -16.66 11.61 21.55
N LYS A 551 -17.72 12.39 21.74
CA LYS A 551 -17.93 13.20 22.98
C LYS A 551 -17.89 12.38 24.25
N LYS A 552 -18.31 11.12 24.20
CA LYS A 552 -18.35 10.22 25.36
C LYS A 552 -17.06 9.45 25.56
N SER A 553 -16.34 9.14 24.49
CA SER A 553 -15.18 8.25 24.49
C SER A 553 -13.84 8.96 24.39
N PHE A 554 -13.85 10.30 24.31
CA PHE A 554 -12.65 11.14 24.28
C PHE A 554 -12.76 12.32 25.25
N ALA A 555 -11.63 12.66 25.88
CA ALA A 555 -11.55 13.83 26.74
C ALA A 555 -11.80 15.11 25.92
N TYR A 556 -11.21 15.18 24.76
CA TYR A 556 -11.31 16.31 23.83
C TYR A 556 -12.37 16.14 22.75
N GLY A 557 -13.33 15.24 22.92
CA GLY A 557 -14.39 14.94 21.95
C GLY A 557 -15.30 16.12 21.57
N ASP A 558 -15.24 17.23 22.31
CA ASP A 558 -15.93 18.49 21.99
C ASP A 558 -15.16 19.39 21.00
N LYS A 559 -13.89 19.05 20.69
CA LYS A 559 -13.07 19.76 19.72
C LYS A 559 -13.40 19.32 18.30
N LYS A 560 -13.10 20.15 17.30
CA LYS A 560 -13.52 19.91 15.92
C LYS A 560 -12.47 19.18 15.09
N ASN A 561 -11.20 19.29 15.42
CA ASN A 561 -10.10 18.82 14.57
C ASN A 561 -9.93 17.31 14.74
N SER A 562 -10.09 16.58 13.64
CA SER A 562 -9.94 15.11 13.61
C SER A 562 -8.54 14.65 14.02
N GLU A 563 -7.50 15.32 13.51
CA GLU A 563 -6.11 14.99 13.82
C GLU A 563 -5.79 15.07 15.33
N ASN A 564 -6.39 16.01 16.03
CA ASN A 564 -6.23 16.12 17.48
C ASN A 564 -6.86 14.95 18.24
N LEU A 565 -8.00 14.44 17.75
CA LEU A 565 -8.67 13.27 18.31
C LEU A 565 -7.86 12.00 18.04
N PHE A 566 -7.21 11.89 16.88
CA PHE A 566 -6.31 10.78 16.61
C PHE A 566 -5.12 10.76 17.56
N ILE A 567 -4.54 11.89 17.94
CA ILE A 567 -3.48 11.95 18.95
C ILE A 567 -3.96 11.37 20.30
N GLU A 568 -5.18 11.68 20.73
CA GLU A 568 -5.78 11.07 21.92
C GLU A 568 -6.04 9.56 21.71
N ARG A 569 -6.48 9.15 20.51
CA ARG A 569 -6.66 7.74 20.14
C ARG A 569 -5.36 6.96 20.23
N TYR A 570 -4.25 7.51 19.78
CA TYR A 570 -2.94 6.86 19.89
C TYR A 570 -2.57 6.59 21.35
N TYR A 571 -2.82 7.54 22.23
CA TYR A 571 -2.64 7.33 23.67
C TYR A 571 -3.52 6.19 24.21
N GLN A 572 -4.78 6.11 23.77
CA GLN A 572 -5.71 5.07 24.20
C GLN A 572 -5.29 3.66 23.74
N LEU A 573 -4.67 3.55 22.57
CA LEU A 573 -4.28 2.26 21.95
C LEU A 573 -2.93 1.75 22.47
N LEU A 574 -1.94 2.63 22.67
CA LEU A 574 -0.59 2.24 23.04
C LEU A 574 -0.52 1.74 24.48
N ARG A 575 0.27 0.69 24.72
CA ARG A 575 0.73 0.31 26.04
C ARG A 575 1.74 1.33 26.60
N GLU A 576 2.08 1.21 27.89
CA GLU A 576 3.19 1.96 28.46
C GLU A 576 4.50 1.64 27.73
N ASN A 577 5.34 2.64 27.52
CA ASN A 577 6.54 2.57 26.70
C ASN A 577 6.29 2.25 25.22
N GLY A 578 5.03 2.17 24.76
CA GLY A 578 4.69 1.99 23.37
C GLY A 578 5.17 3.16 22.51
N ARG A 579 5.56 2.88 21.26
CA ARG A 579 6.17 3.82 20.32
C ARG A 579 5.12 4.41 19.38
N LEU A 580 5.20 5.70 19.14
CA LEU A 580 4.37 6.45 18.20
C LEU A 580 5.25 7.07 17.13
N ALA A 581 4.92 6.82 15.88
CA ALA A 581 5.46 7.54 14.73
C ALA A 581 4.28 8.00 13.85
N VAL A 582 4.08 9.30 13.76
CA VAL A 582 2.89 9.86 13.10
C VAL A 582 3.24 11.09 12.27
N VAL A 583 2.62 11.19 11.10
CA VAL A 583 2.68 12.39 10.26
C VAL A 583 1.58 13.35 10.72
N LEU A 584 1.93 14.59 11.04
CA LEU A 584 1.00 15.60 11.51
C LEU A 584 1.16 16.90 10.72
N PRO A 585 0.08 17.67 10.51
CA PRO A 585 0.18 18.98 9.91
C PRO A 585 0.91 19.96 10.86
N GLU A 586 1.64 20.89 10.29
CA GLU A 586 2.42 21.90 11.02
C GLU A 586 1.56 22.68 12.03
N SER A 587 0.27 22.86 11.75
CA SER A 587 -0.69 23.54 12.63
C SER A 587 -0.79 22.92 14.05
N ILE A 588 -0.44 21.64 14.21
CA ILE A 588 -0.37 21.00 15.54
C ILE A 588 0.73 21.65 16.37
N PHE A 589 1.86 22.00 15.74
CA PHE A 589 3.07 22.45 16.41
C PHE A 589 3.10 23.96 16.62
N ASP A 590 2.47 24.76 15.74
CA ASP A 590 2.62 26.22 15.72
C ASP A 590 1.38 27.03 16.15
N THR A 591 0.14 26.55 15.90
CA THR A 591 -1.05 27.37 16.11
C THR A 591 -1.47 27.50 17.58
N THR A 592 -2.03 28.66 17.91
CA THR A 592 -2.56 28.93 19.28
C THR A 592 -3.74 28.01 19.62
N GLU A 593 -4.56 27.65 18.65
CA GLU A 593 -5.74 26.79 18.85
C GLU A 593 -5.37 25.38 19.31
N ASN A 594 -4.20 24.89 18.88
CA ASN A 594 -3.70 23.55 19.18
C ASN A 594 -2.78 23.49 20.43
N LYS A 595 -2.68 24.56 21.21
CA LYS A 595 -1.90 24.56 22.47
C LYS A 595 -2.29 23.42 23.41
N TYR A 596 -3.58 23.12 23.52
CA TYR A 596 -4.07 22.08 24.41
C TYR A 596 -3.58 20.69 24.02
N ILE A 597 -3.53 20.39 22.71
CA ILE A 597 -3.05 19.08 22.24
C ILE A 597 -1.53 18.96 22.38
N ARG A 598 -0.78 20.06 22.22
CA ARG A 598 0.66 20.04 22.53
C ARG A 598 0.92 19.72 24.00
N LEU A 599 0.14 20.30 24.92
CA LEU A 599 0.24 19.96 26.34
C LEU A 599 -0.15 18.51 26.63
N PHE A 600 -1.16 17.98 25.92
CA PHE A 600 -1.50 16.57 26.00
C PHE A 600 -0.31 15.69 25.56
N ILE A 601 0.34 16.04 24.45
CA ILE A 601 1.53 15.31 23.97
C ILE A 601 2.63 15.35 25.02
N PHE A 602 2.97 16.53 25.57
CA PHE A 602 4.00 16.64 26.60
C PHE A 602 3.65 15.91 27.90
N LYS A 603 2.38 15.90 28.30
CA LYS A 603 1.95 15.19 29.51
C LYS A 603 2.07 13.68 29.34
N TYR A 604 1.61 13.13 28.22
CA TYR A 604 1.39 11.71 28.05
C TYR A 604 2.47 10.99 27.23
N PHE A 605 3.34 11.74 26.57
CA PHE A 605 4.41 11.18 25.76
C PHE A 605 5.77 11.80 26.07
N LYS A 606 6.83 11.01 25.93
CA LYS A 606 8.19 11.49 25.74
C LYS A 606 8.37 11.75 24.26
N ILE A 607 8.56 12.98 23.85
CA ILE A 607 8.87 13.32 22.46
C ILE A 607 10.33 12.92 22.21
N LYS A 608 10.55 12.02 21.26
CA LYS A 608 11.90 11.59 20.86
C LYS A 608 12.44 12.46 19.73
N ALA A 609 11.59 12.74 18.74
CA ALA A 609 11.97 13.58 17.62
C ALA A 609 10.79 14.30 16.97
N VAL A 610 11.10 15.44 16.32
CA VAL A 610 10.21 16.12 15.37
C VAL A 610 11.01 16.42 14.11
N ILE A 611 10.56 15.86 12.97
CA ILE A 611 11.22 16.01 11.67
C ILE A 611 10.30 16.79 10.74
N SER A 612 10.68 17.99 10.37
CA SER A 612 9.95 18.83 9.42
C SER A 612 10.17 18.29 8.00
N LEU A 613 9.08 18.01 7.28
CA LEU A 613 9.14 17.54 5.89
C LEU A 613 9.01 18.70 4.91
N PRO A 614 9.54 18.61 3.68
CA PRO A 614 9.37 19.65 2.68
C PRO A 614 7.88 19.86 2.36
N GLN A 615 7.49 21.08 2.01
CA GLN A 615 6.08 21.43 1.76
C GLN A 615 5.44 20.60 0.64
N LEU A 616 6.24 20.10 -0.29
CA LEU A 616 5.78 19.29 -1.41
C LEU A 616 5.91 17.78 -1.19
N ALA A 617 6.19 17.34 0.04
CA ALA A 617 6.36 15.92 0.36
C ALA A 617 5.13 15.07 -0.02
N PHE A 618 3.93 15.64 0.08
CA PHE A 618 2.67 14.97 -0.28
C PHE A 618 2.06 15.48 -1.61
N SER A 619 2.85 16.20 -2.42
CA SER A 619 2.40 16.60 -3.76
C SER A 619 2.17 15.36 -4.64
N PRO A 620 1.19 15.35 -5.57
CA PRO A 620 0.29 16.45 -5.93
C PRO A 620 -1.00 16.52 -5.10
N TYR A 621 -1.13 15.73 -4.06
CA TYR A 621 -2.38 15.53 -3.32
C TYR A 621 -2.70 16.67 -2.35
N THR A 622 -1.69 17.16 -1.63
CA THR A 622 -1.82 18.32 -0.74
C THR A 622 -0.53 19.13 -0.73
N ASN A 623 -0.68 20.42 -0.46
CA ASN A 623 0.44 21.34 -0.19
C ASN A 623 0.54 21.67 1.31
N THR A 624 -0.12 20.91 2.17
CA THR A 624 -0.03 21.09 3.61
C THR A 624 1.37 20.74 4.08
N LYS A 625 2.06 21.70 4.72
CA LYS A 625 3.34 21.44 5.39
C LYS A 625 3.09 20.47 6.55
N THR A 626 3.92 19.45 6.66
CA THR A 626 3.79 18.39 7.65
C THR A 626 5.11 18.13 8.36
N SER A 627 5.01 17.54 9.54
CA SER A 627 6.16 17.03 10.30
C SER A 627 5.88 15.62 10.80
N ILE A 628 6.93 14.84 10.98
CA ILE A 628 6.86 13.54 11.63
C ILE A 628 7.11 13.74 13.11
N LEU A 629 6.20 13.26 13.95
CA LEU A 629 6.37 13.17 15.39
C LEU A 629 6.75 11.73 15.76
N LEU A 630 7.92 11.55 16.38
CA LEU A 630 8.30 10.31 17.03
C LEU A 630 8.24 10.49 18.54
N ALA A 631 7.48 9.64 19.21
CA ALA A 631 7.27 9.76 20.63
C ALA A 631 7.08 8.40 21.30
N GLN A 632 7.28 8.35 22.60
CA GLN A 632 7.08 7.16 23.42
C GLN A 632 6.05 7.46 24.49
N LYS A 633 5.05 6.60 24.66
CA LYS A 633 4.04 6.77 25.71
C LYS A 633 4.68 6.65 27.09
N LYS A 634 4.43 7.62 27.94
CA LYS A 634 4.91 7.62 29.32
C LYS A 634 4.25 6.53 30.16
N THR A 635 4.95 6.08 31.16
CA THR A 635 4.42 5.19 32.20
C THR A 635 3.45 5.95 33.11
N LYS A 636 2.68 5.21 33.89
CA LYS A 636 1.78 5.79 34.87
C LYS A 636 2.53 6.63 35.91
N ASP A 637 3.67 6.16 36.38
CA ASP A 637 4.51 6.84 37.35
C ASP A 637 5.03 8.20 36.83
N GLU A 638 5.46 8.24 35.57
CA GLU A 638 5.90 9.48 34.92
C GLU A 638 4.76 10.50 34.76
N ILE A 639 3.55 10.02 34.48
CA ILE A 639 2.36 10.88 34.42
C ILE A 639 1.99 11.43 35.82
N GLU A 640 2.08 10.61 36.87
CA GLU A 640 1.85 11.04 38.24
C GLU A 640 2.88 12.09 38.71
N VAL A 641 4.15 11.92 38.31
CA VAL A 641 5.20 12.94 38.55
C VAL A 641 4.85 14.25 37.84
N TRP A 642 4.43 14.17 36.57
CA TRP A 642 3.97 15.34 35.83
C TRP A 642 2.80 16.05 36.54
N ASP A 643 1.75 15.31 36.91
CA ASP A 643 0.55 15.89 37.55
C ASP A 643 0.86 16.55 38.88
N LYS A 644 1.76 15.96 39.68
CA LYS A 644 2.24 16.52 40.95
C LYS A 644 2.99 17.84 40.74
N LEU A 645 3.95 17.85 39.81
CA LEU A 645 4.70 19.07 39.48
C LEU A 645 3.81 20.15 38.89
N TRP A 646 2.84 19.76 38.04
CA TRP A 646 1.88 20.68 37.46
C TRP A 646 1.04 21.37 38.53
N ALA A 647 0.54 20.63 39.53
CA ALA A 647 -0.22 21.15 40.63
C ALA A 647 0.62 22.11 41.51
N GLU A 648 1.88 21.75 41.79
CA GLU A 648 2.83 22.58 42.54
C GLU A 648 3.12 23.90 41.81
N LYS A 649 3.53 23.82 40.52
CA LYS A 649 3.88 25.03 39.75
C LYS A 649 2.66 25.91 39.46
N SER A 650 1.47 25.32 39.32
CA SER A 650 0.21 26.08 39.20
C SER A 650 -0.08 26.91 40.46
N LYS A 651 0.14 26.36 41.67
CA LYS A 651 0.02 27.07 42.92
C LYS A 651 1.06 28.20 43.06
N GLU A 652 2.30 27.90 42.68
CA GLU A 652 3.39 28.86 42.64
C GLU A 652 3.07 30.01 41.69
N TYR A 653 2.60 29.73 40.49
CA TYR A 653 2.15 30.73 39.52
C TYR A 653 1.06 31.64 40.10
N SER A 654 0.04 31.06 40.72
CA SER A 654 -1.09 31.83 41.30
C SER A 654 -0.61 32.79 42.35
N ASN A 655 0.32 32.38 43.24
CA ASN A 655 0.93 33.22 44.25
C ASN A 655 1.76 34.35 43.62
N LEU A 656 2.63 34.02 42.67
CA LEU A 656 3.49 34.97 41.96
C LEU A 656 2.65 35.99 41.17
N LYS A 657 1.64 35.54 40.45
CA LYS A 657 0.70 36.38 39.70
C LYS A 657 0.04 37.40 40.59
N THR A 658 -0.52 36.97 41.73
CA THR A 658 -1.21 37.86 42.69
C THR A 658 -0.28 38.95 43.20
N ARG A 659 0.97 38.61 43.52
CA ARG A 659 1.97 39.56 43.97
C ARG A 659 2.36 40.54 42.87
N VAL A 660 2.67 40.09 41.69
CA VAL A 660 3.07 40.94 40.55
C VAL A 660 1.92 41.86 40.11
N GLU A 661 0.68 41.37 40.04
CA GLU A 661 -0.51 42.21 39.78
C GLU A 661 -0.67 43.32 40.81
N ASN A 662 -0.43 43.06 42.09
CA ASN A 662 -0.54 44.08 43.13
C ASN A 662 0.58 45.11 43.02
N ILE A 663 1.81 44.70 42.72
CA ILE A 663 2.95 45.61 42.47
C ILE A 663 2.63 46.54 41.28
N ILE A 664 2.13 46.01 40.17
CA ILE A 664 1.74 46.78 38.98
C ILE A 664 0.59 47.77 39.33
N LYS A 665 -0.43 47.33 40.09
CA LYS A 665 -1.53 48.21 40.50
C LYS A 665 -1.06 49.35 41.38
N VAL A 666 -0.12 49.10 42.29
CA VAL A 666 0.46 50.16 43.17
C VAL A 666 1.30 51.14 42.37
N HIS A 667 2.14 50.60 41.44
CA HIS A 667 2.94 51.45 40.52
C HIS A 667 2.03 52.38 39.71
N ASN A 668 0.92 51.89 39.21
CA ASN A 668 -0.06 52.68 38.45
C ASN A 668 -1.02 53.55 39.29
N GLY A 669 -0.77 53.73 40.62
CA GLY A 669 -1.62 54.53 41.50
C GLY A 669 -3.05 54.01 41.71
N LYS A 670 -3.37 52.80 41.28
CA LYS A 670 -4.69 52.16 41.29
C LYS A 670 -4.87 51.18 42.47
N GLY A 671 -3.82 50.90 43.24
CA GLY A 671 -3.82 49.91 44.31
C GLY A 671 -4.13 50.50 45.66
N ASN A 672 -4.84 49.78 46.53
CA ASN A 672 -5.04 50.16 47.90
C ASN A 672 -3.79 49.77 48.74
N LYS A 673 -3.02 50.75 49.15
CA LYS A 673 -1.77 50.59 49.93
C LYS A 673 -1.98 49.79 51.26
N SER A 674 -3.18 49.71 51.79
CA SER A 674 -3.46 48.94 53.01
C SER A 674 -3.61 47.42 52.80
N ARG A 675 -3.86 46.99 51.61
CA ARG A 675 -3.90 45.54 51.23
C ARG A 675 -2.54 44.96 50.89
N LEU A 676 -1.48 45.75 50.82
CA LEU A 676 -0.11 45.41 50.52
C LEU A 676 0.73 44.99 51.72
N LYS A 677 0.13 44.72 52.93
CA LYS A 677 0.87 44.35 54.15
C LYS A 677 1.92 43.23 53.89
N THR A 678 1.64 42.30 53.03
CA THR A 678 2.55 41.21 52.61
C THR A 678 3.64 41.62 51.61
N ILE A 679 3.51 42.80 50.98
CA ILE A 679 4.49 43.32 49.99
C ILE A 679 5.37 44.39 50.59
N LYS A 680 4.92 45.02 51.72
CA LYS A 680 5.67 46.08 52.45
C LYS A 680 7.03 45.61 52.98
N ASP A 681 7.17 44.30 53.18
CA ASP A 681 8.38 43.72 53.78
C ASP A 681 9.41 43.24 52.73
N LEU A 682 9.12 43.41 51.43
CA LEU A 682 10.04 43.07 50.35
C LEU A 682 10.92 44.27 49.98
N SER A 683 12.21 44.04 49.82
CA SER A 683 13.10 45.04 49.24
C SER A 683 12.78 45.27 47.76
N GLU A 684 13.19 46.42 47.25
CA GLU A 684 13.05 46.70 45.81
C GLU A 684 13.70 45.65 44.92
N GLU A 685 14.81 45.11 45.37
CA GLU A 685 15.49 44.01 44.66
C GLU A 685 14.66 42.73 44.64
N GLN A 686 14.01 42.39 45.75
CA GLN A 686 13.12 41.22 45.80
C GLN A 686 11.89 41.41 44.91
N GLU A 687 11.29 42.59 44.86
CA GLU A 687 10.18 42.90 43.96
C GLU A 687 10.63 42.86 42.49
N ARG A 688 11.81 43.38 42.20
CA ARG A 688 12.42 43.29 40.89
C ARG A 688 12.60 41.82 40.41
N GLU A 689 13.12 40.96 41.28
CA GLU A 689 13.31 39.53 40.97
C GLU A 689 11.98 38.79 40.81
N LEU A 690 10.91 39.14 41.53
CA LEU A 690 9.57 38.60 41.30
C LEU A 690 9.04 38.96 39.92
N ILE A 691 9.23 40.19 39.46
CA ILE A 691 8.86 40.63 38.10
C ILE A 691 9.65 39.88 37.04
N LYS A 692 10.97 39.78 37.18
CA LYS A 692 11.85 39.05 36.28
C LYS A 692 11.48 37.58 36.21
N ARG A 693 11.14 36.97 37.35
CA ARG A 693 10.71 35.58 37.39
C ARG A 693 9.39 35.34 36.64
N MET A 694 8.44 36.30 36.69
CA MET A 694 7.22 36.22 35.91
C MET A 694 7.51 36.23 34.40
N LEU A 695 8.50 37.03 33.96
CA LEU A 695 8.89 37.14 32.56
C LEU A 695 9.80 36.02 32.05
N LYS A 696 10.47 35.28 32.93
CA LYS A 696 11.59 34.36 32.60
C LYS A 696 11.30 33.32 31.55
N ASN A 697 10.08 32.83 31.46
CA ASN A 697 9.74 31.74 30.51
C ASN A 697 9.33 32.26 29.13
N TYR A 698 9.05 33.54 28.99
CA TYR A 698 8.58 34.14 27.74
C TYR A 698 9.58 35.12 27.16
N TYR A 699 10.38 35.81 28.03
CA TYR A 699 11.30 36.84 27.62
C TYR A 699 12.66 36.65 28.28
N VAL A 700 13.72 36.76 27.46
CA VAL A 700 15.09 36.82 28.00
C VAL A 700 15.33 38.21 28.55
N VAL A 701 15.11 38.37 29.83
CA VAL A 701 15.35 39.65 30.52
C VAL A 701 16.85 39.86 30.71
N LYS A 702 17.46 40.62 29.84
CA LYS A 702 18.90 41.01 29.93
C LYS A 702 19.14 42.20 30.81
N ASP A 703 18.10 42.90 31.30
CA ASP A 703 18.15 44.15 31.97
C ASP A 703 18.38 43.98 33.48
N ASN A 704 19.55 43.47 33.82
CA ASN A 704 19.95 43.26 35.24
C ASN A 704 20.05 44.53 36.05
N MET A 705 20.21 45.69 35.38
CA MET A 705 20.41 47.01 36.03
C MET A 705 19.10 47.80 36.21
N LEU A 706 18.01 47.40 35.55
CA LEU A 706 16.73 48.14 35.65
C LEU A 706 16.13 48.01 37.05
N SER A 707 15.63 49.11 37.57
CA SER A 707 14.79 49.14 38.80
C SER A 707 13.47 48.45 38.58
N LYS A 708 12.74 48.18 39.67
CA LYS A 708 11.40 47.60 39.60
C LYS A 708 10.47 48.43 38.70
N ASP A 709 10.50 49.76 38.88
CA ASP A 709 9.60 50.67 38.17
C ASP A 709 9.94 50.71 36.67
N GLU A 710 11.19 50.76 36.32
CA GLU A 710 11.65 50.70 34.93
C GLU A 710 11.31 49.34 34.26
N LEU A 711 11.38 48.21 34.99
CA LEU A 711 10.93 46.92 34.48
C LEU A 711 9.42 46.90 34.23
N ILE A 712 8.61 47.51 35.15
CA ILE A 712 7.17 47.59 34.95
C ILE A 712 6.86 48.44 33.71
N GLU A 713 7.46 49.61 33.55
CA GLU A 713 7.26 50.49 32.42
C GLU A 713 7.59 49.76 31.10
N LYS A 714 8.73 49.10 31.05
CA LYS A 714 9.21 48.39 29.86
C LYS A 714 8.40 47.20 29.49
N TYR A 715 7.94 46.38 30.45
CA TYR A 715 7.28 45.10 30.22
C TYR A 715 5.82 45.07 30.70
N GLU A 716 5.19 46.22 30.92
CA GLU A 716 3.83 46.27 31.48
C GLU A 716 2.82 45.49 30.65
N GLN A 717 2.90 45.59 29.32
CA GLN A 717 1.98 44.90 28.42
C GLN A 717 2.17 43.38 28.49
N GLU A 718 3.42 42.91 28.45
CA GLU A 718 3.79 41.50 28.57
C GLU A 718 3.36 40.91 29.90
N LEU A 719 3.59 41.62 31.00
CA LEU A 719 3.17 41.21 32.33
C LEU A 719 1.65 41.10 32.44
N LYS A 720 0.91 42.04 31.85
CA LYS A 720 -0.56 41.97 31.78
C LYS A 720 -1.04 40.75 30.97
N GLU A 721 -0.39 40.45 29.81
CA GLU A 721 -0.72 39.26 29.02
C GLU A 721 -0.41 37.97 29.78
N LEU A 722 0.74 37.89 30.47
CA LEU A 722 1.12 36.75 31.30
C LEU A 722 0.17 36.54 32.49
N CYS A 723 -0.39 37.59 33.03
CA CYS A 723 -1.39 37.52 34.09
C CYS A 723 -2.79 37.10 33.61
N LYS A 724 -3.05 37.10 32.29
CA LYS A 724 -4.31 36.61 31.75
C LYS A 724 -4.35 35.10 31.75
N HIS A 725 -5.56 34.55 31.84
CA HIS A 725 -5.80 33.14 31.61
C HIS A 725 -5.68 32.83 30.10
N ASP A 726 -5.03 31.75 29.78
CA ASP A 726 -4.98 31.25 28.39
C ASP A 726 -6.37 30.67 28.03
N LYS A 727 -7.12 31.39 27.20
CA LYS A 727 -8.48 30.98 26.79
C LYS A 727 -8.51 29.62 26.07
N ALA A 728 -7.45 29.26 25.36
CA ALA A 728 -7.38 27.98 24.63
C ALA A 728 -7.32 26.78 25.58
N THR A 729 -6.76 26.96 26.76
CA THR A 729 -6.50 25.90 27.74
C THR A 729 -7.20 26.06 29.07
N VAL A 730 -7.88 27.21 29.32
CA VAL A 730 -8.49 27.52 30.61
C VAL A 730 -9.46 26.44 31.11
N ASN A 731 -10.25 25.88 30.21
CA ASN A 731 -11.20 24.82 30.56
C ASN A 731 -10.54 23.45 30.79
N LEU A 732 -9.27 23.30 30.40
CA LEU A 732 -8.51 22.07 30.47
C LEU A 732 -7.62 21.99 31.70
N PHE A 733 -6.97 23.10 32.03
CA PHE A 733 -5.92 23.16 33.04
C PHE A 733 -6.20 24.16 34.17
N GLY A 734 -7.44 24.70 34.24
CA GLY A 734 -7.84 25.68 35.21
C GLY A 734 -7.42 27.11 34.84
N TYR A 735 -7.55 28.03 35.85
CA TYR A 735 -7.32 29.45 35.65
C TYR A 735 -5.87 29.88 35.93
N VAL A 736 -4.91 29.22 35.19
CA VAL A 736 -3.48 29.57 35.26
C VAL A 736 -2.96 29.90 33.87
N ASN A 737 -1.82 30.58 33.77
CA ASN A 737 -1.12 30.67 32.50
C ASN A 737 -0.42 29.35 32.24
N THR A 738 -1.00 28.55 31.36
CA THR A 738 -0.60 27.18 31.10
C THR A 738 0.84 27.09 30.58
N TRP A 739 1.26 28.07 29.77
CA TRP A 739 2.61 28.06 29.22
C TRP A 739 3.68 28.45 30.23
N TRP A 740 3.38 29.32 31.17
CA TRP A 740 4.28 29.61 32.29
C TRP A 740 4.47 28.37 33.15
N VAL A 741 3.36 27.73 33.52
CA VAL A 741 3.39 26.50 34.34
C VAL A 741 4.15 25.38 33.59
N PHE A 742 3.87 25.19 32.30
CA PHE A 742 4.58 24.25 31.47
C PHE A 742 6.10 24.49 31.46
N GLY A 743 6.52 25.77 31.29
CA GLY A 743 7.93 26.12 31.28
C GLY A 743 8.64 25.80 32.61
N GLU A 744 7.96 25.99 33.78
CA GLU A 744 8.53 25.62 35.07
C GLU A 744 8.56 24.08 35.26
N VAL A 745 7.52 23.38 34.85
CA VAL A 745 7.50 21.89 34.87
C VAL A 745 8.58 21.33 33.98
N ALA A 746 8.75 21.86 32.75
CA ALA A 746 9.75 21.40 31.79
C ALA A 746 11.20 21.57 32.29
N LYS A 747 11.48 22.52 33.20
CA LYS A 747 12.81 22.64 33.80
C LYS A 747 13.11 21.47 34.75
N GLU A 748 12.09 20.97 35.43
CA GLU A 748 12.23 19.87 36.38
C GLU A 748 12.28 18.51 35.69
N ILE A 749 11.57 18.37 34.53
CA ILE A 749 11.48 17.17 33.77
C ILE A 749 12.06 17.43 32.36
N SER A 750 13.33 17.83 32.29
CA SER A 750 14.00 18.07 31.02
C SER A 750 14.49 16.76 30.40
N TYR A 751 14.35 16.64 29.08
CA TYR A 751 14.91 15.59 28.26
C TYR A 751 15.20 16.13 26.87
N ASP A 752 16.09 15.47 26.16
CA ASP A 752 16.49 15.90 24.82
C ASP A 752 15.42 15.51 23.79
N ILE A 753 15.15 16.42 22.86
CA ILE A 753 14.28 16.21 21.69
C ILE A 753 15.11 16.45 20.45
N PHE A 754 15.21 15.44 19.60
CA PHE A 754 15.88 15.59 18.31
C PHE A 754 15.00 16.41 17.36
N MET A 755 15.58 17.41 16.72
CA MET A 755 14.88 18.29 15.77
C MET A 755 15.66 18.34 14.48
N ALA A 756 14.98 18.07 13.35
CA ALA A 756 15.58 18.19 12.03
C ALA A 756 14.57 18.70 10.99
N GLU A 757 15.09 19.26 9.92
CA GLU A 757 14.33 19.62 8.74
C GLU A 757 14.92 18.90 7.53
N ALA A 758 14.08 18.19 6.77
CA ALA A 758 14.42 17.59 5.50
C ALA A 758 14.03 18.56 4.38
N GLU A 759 14.95 18.88 3.50
CA GLU A 759 14.70 19.68 2.29
C GLU A 759 14.28 18.79 1.13
N GLU A 760 14.84 17.57 1.03
CA GLU A 760 14.57 16.60 -0.01
C GLU A 760 14.30 15.22 0.62
N VAL A 761 13.39 14.46 0.02
CA VAL A 761 12.92 13.16 0.56
C VAL A 761 13.05 12.01 -0.45
N GLY A 762 14.00 12.13 -1.37
CA GLY A 762 14.32 11.10 -2.37
C GLY A 762 13.48 11.17 -3.64
N TYR A 763 12.46 12.02 -3.72
CA TYR A 763 11.59 12.15 -4.90
C TYR A 763 11.00 13.55 -5.04
N LYS A 764 10.59 13.84 -6.28
CA LYS A 764 9.68 14.96 -6.60
C LYS A 764 8.54 14.44 -7.45
N ARG A 765 7.32 14.58 -6.96
CA ARG A 765 6.10 14.10 -7.63
C ARG A 765 5.32 15.22 -8.31
N THR A 766 4.75 14.90 -9.45
CA THR A 766 3.70 15.66 -10.14
C THR A 766 2.52 14.74 -10.41
N LYS A 767 1.40 15.24 -10.96
CA LYS A 767 0.26 14.39 -11.34
C LYS A 767 0.59 13.27 -12.34
N ARG A 768 1.69 13.38 -13.09
CA ARG A 768 2.03 12.45 -14.19
C ARG A 768 3.38 11.78 -14.03
N THR A 769 4.27 12.31 -13.22
CA THR A 769 5.66 11.83 -13.15
C THR A 769 6.19 11.90 -11.73
N GLU A 770 7.04 10.96 -11.41
CA GLU A 770 7.93 11.00 -10.25
C GLU A 770 9.37 11.02 -10.74
N ARG A 771 10.20 11.88 -10.14
CA ARG A 771 11.62 12.00 -10.47
C ARG A 771 12.46 11.81 -9.22
N PRO A 772 13.55 11.06 -9.30
CA PRO A 772 14.50 10.93 -8.20
C PRO A 772 15.08 12.28 -7.78
N ARG A 773 15.34 12.43 -6.50
CA ARG A 773 15.96 13.58 -5.84
C ARG A 773 16.91 13.10 -4.75
N PRO A 774 17.79 13.95 -4.24
CA PRO A 774 18.53 13.67 -3.01
C PRO A 774 17.57 13.27 -1.88
N ASN A 775 18.05 12.50 -0.92
CA ASN A 775 17.26 12.03 0.20
C ASN A 775 17.97 12.35 1.52
N ASP A 776 17.49 13.37 2.22
CA ASP A 776 18.01 13.77 3.53
C ASP A 776 17.57 12.82 4.65
N LEU A 777 16.55 12.00 4.39
CA LEU A 777 16.00 11.11 5.39
C LEU A 777 16.90 9.91 5.66
N PHE A 778 17.40 9.24 4.60
CA PHE A 778 18.23 8.03 4.71
C PHE A 778 19.05 7.75 3.46
N ARG A 779 20.11 6.94 3.64
CA ARG A 779 20.96 6.40 2.57
C ARG A 779 20.49 5.01 2.14
N THR A 780 20.76 4.64 0.90
CA THR A 780 20.51 3.30 0.36
C THR A 780 21.73 2.72 -0.34
N ASP A 781 21.81 1.39 -0.38
CA ASP A 781 22.74 0.69 -1.26
C ASP A 781 22.25 0.68 -2.72
N ASP A 782 23.02 0.08 -3.62
CA ASP A 782 22.71 -0.04 -5.05
C ASP A 782 21.45 -0.91 -5.31
N GLN A 783 21.01 -1.70 -4.32
CA GLN A 783 19.83 -2.54 -4.36
C GLN A 783 18.59 -1.85 -3.79
N GLY A 784 18.75 -0.64 -3.22
CA GLY A 784 17.68 0.14 -2.59
C GLY A 784 17.39 -0.24 -1.13
N ASN A 785 18.25 -1.04 -0.48
CA ASN A 785 18.14 -1.31 0.94
C ASN A 785 18.63 -0.12 1.76
N ILE A 786 17.92 0.21 2.83
CA ILE A 786 18.29 1.32 3.72
C ILE A 786 19.52 0.92 4.55
N LEU A 787 20.53 1.77 4.54
CA LEU A 787 21.74 1.60 5.32
C LEU A 787 21.57 2.21 6.70
N VAL A 788 21.87 1.44 7.74
CA VAL A 788 21.80 1.86 9.16
C VAL A 788 22.92 1.23 9.96
N ASP A 789 23.29 1.86 11.08
CA ASP A 789 24.21 1.34 12.09
C ASP A 789 25.62 1.00 11.51
N ASP A 790 26.04 1.64 10.42
CA ASP A 790 27.34 1.46 9.75
C ASP A 790 28.42 2.45 10.20
N GLY A 791 28.11 3.30 11.18
CA GLY A 791 29.04 4.29 11.73
C GLY A 791 29.15 5.58 10.91
N ILE A 792 28.39 5.72 9.85
CA ILE A 792 28.31 6.96 9.03
C ILE A 792 27.18 7.83 9.55
N GLN A 793 27.41 9.14 9.65
CA GLN A 793 26.41 10.13 10.09
C GLN A 793 26.28 11.22 9.03
N GLU A 794 25.44 10.96 8.03
CA GLU A 794 25.20 11.88 6.90
C GLU A 794 23.74 12.29 6.78
N THR A 795 22.79 11.42 7.15
CA THR A 795 21.35 11.66 7.00
C THR A 795 20.65 11.74 8.36
N ILE A 796 19.41 12.20 8.34
CA ILE A 796 18.59 12.34 9.55
C ILE A 796 18.46 10.98 10.26
N LEU A 797 18.28 9.90 9.51
CA LEU A 797 18.15 8.54 10.09
C LEU A 797 19.41 8.11 10.85
N ASP A 798 20.61 8.43 10.34
CA ASP A 798 21.85 8.05 10.97
C ASP A 798 21.94 8.58 12.41
N TYR A 799 21.54 9.85 12.63
CA TYR A 799 21.45 10.45 13.97
C TYR A 799 20.29 9.90 14.80
N MET A 800 19.15 9.55 14.15
CA MET A 800 17.98 9.00 14.83
C MET A 800 18.23 7.61 15.43
N ARG A 801 19.13 6.81 14.84
CA ARG A 801 19.48 5.47 15.32
C ARG A 801 20.19 5.49 16.69
N ASP A 802 20.76 6.62 17.09
CA ASP A 802 21.38 6.84 18.40
C ASP A 802 20.37 7.15 19.50
N ILE A 803 19.10 7.43 19.16
CA ILE A 803 18.06 7.74 20.14
C ILE A 803 17.69 6.49 20.96
N ILE A 804 17.76 6.66 22.27
CA ILE A 804 17.39 5.59 23.22
C ILE A 804 15.87 5.51 23.36
N TRP A 805 15.32 4.35 23.10
CA TRP A 805 13.94 3.96 23.40
C TRP A 805 13.95 3.06 24.64
N GLU A 806 13.12 3.43 25.63
CA GLU A 806 13.01 2.70 26.91
C GLU A 806 12.06 1.52 26.82
#